data_b47ba10f412b77ae1f01189d94ade926
#
_entry.id   b47ba10f412b77ae1f01189d94ade926
#
_cell.length_a   1.000
_cell.length_b   1.000
_cell.length_c   1.000
_cell.angle_alpha   90.00
_cell.angle_beta   90.00
_cell.angle_gamma   90.00
#
_symmetry.space_group_name_H-M   'P 1'
#
loop_
_entity.id
_entity.type
_entity.pdbx_description
1 polymer ?
#
loop_
_entity_poly.entity_id
_entity_poly.type
_entity_poly.pdbx_seq_one_letter_code
_entity_poly.pdbx_strand_id
1 'polypeptide(L)'
;MPASRLTSALLSCALLFGVLANAGEISASVAVDTPLANVTAGVNATVSSSGAEVDISANIEIDSHNVKPKACHAPLPAKGTAAPSDPFWLEVIKHQGSSPHNPDPANYQVFRNVKDFGAVGDGVHDDAAAINAAIQAGNRCGGGSCPSSTITPAIVYFPKGTYLVSTSIIPYYYTQLIGDAKNPPTILAAETFSDLAVIDANPYIPNGGGAQYWINQNNFFRSIRNFVIDVRRVPADKASGTGIHWQVSQSTSLMNIVVHMSEDENTAHQGIWMENGSGGFMGDLVFNGGKYGIWGGNQQFTVRNLTINNAKTGIFSVWNWGWTYQGINLNNCQIGFDLQTPITAAQAIIDAVVTNTPIFIQTSTASNGTLAAAGSLVLNNAKLNNVGAAVAVADGTVVLAGGTKTIASWGQGNVYKGSNSQGTFQQGNLANPSKASSLLDGSGKIVGRTHPQYENYKASDFVSVKDLGAKGDGVTDDTKILNEILRKYAGCKIIFFDAGHYIVTDTVYIPPNTRMVGEAWTVLAGKGPKFSDQKHPKVVFQVGKACETGIVEITDIIFSTVGPNVAGAIIVEWNIHEPESVKAGAGMWDSHIRTGGVAGTNLENANCPRDGSAGFENCYAGFLSLHITEKASAYLEGTWVWLADHDLDGDGNSQISVYSGRGILSESQGPVWLIGTGSEHHAVYQYRLVNAANHYMGLIQTESPYYQPTPAAPTPFAYNPKYDPKPYKDDAPSAWGLSVERSRGIFIFGAGLYSFFKSYSQDCINDRKCQAQIANIDTASSVNIFSLATVAAGKQISVNSVGIIDQSANVNGFVSTVTSWSSR
;
A
#
# COMPACT_ATOMS: atom_id res chain seq x y z
N MET A 1 -37.81 -27.26 -3.25
CA MET A 1 -38.86 -28.02 -4.02
C MET A 1 -38.20 -29.25 -4.56
N PRO A 2 -38.84 -30.42 -4.51
CA PRO A 2 -38.26 -31.64 -5.03
C PRO A 2 -38.15 -31.60 -6.56
N ALA A 3 -37.07 -32.16 -7.09
CA ALA A 3 -36.72 -32.20 -8.51
C ALA A 3 -37.82 -32.73 -9.46
N SER A 4 -38.84 -33.42 -8.92
CA SER A 4 -39.96 -33.99 -9.68
C SER A 4 -40.94 -32.97 -10.31
N ARG A 5 -40.96 -31.71 -9.85
CA ARG A 5 -41.78 -30.66 -10.50
C ARG A 5 -41.08 -29.88 -11.61
N LEU A 6 -39.77 -29.87 -11.63
CA LEU A 6 -39.01 -29.24 -12.72
C LEU A 6 -39.05 -30.10 -14.01
N THR A 7 -38.97 -31.41 -13.87
CA THR A 7 -39.06 -32.37 -14.99
C THR A 7 -40.42 -32.33 -15.69
N SER A 8 -41.50 -32.09 -14.98
CA SER A 8 -42.85 -32.00 -15.60
C SER A 8 -43.09 -30.76 -16.44
N ALA A 9 -42.47 -29.62 -16.05
CA ALA A 9 -42.61 -28.37 -16.82
C ALA A 9 -41.73 -28.39 -18.11
N LEU A 10 -40.59 -29.02 -18.07
CA LEU A 10 -39.72 -29.19 -19.23
C LEU A 10 -40.26 -30.20 -20.25
N LEU A 11 -40.94 -31.27 -19.80
CA LEU A 11 -41.64 -32.23 -20.67
C LEU A 11 -42.86 -31.63 -21.37
N SER A 12 -43.55 -30.66 -20.76
CA SER A 12 -44.70 -29.98 -21.40
C SER A 12 -44.30 -29.01 -22.50
N CYS A 13 -43.11 -28.40 -22.44
CA CYS A 13 -42.62 -27.55 -23.53
C CYS A 13 -42.10 -28.32 -24.76
N ALA A 14 -41.54 -29.52 -24.50
CA ALA A 14 -41.07 -30.37 -25.59
C ALA A 14 -42.20 -30.98 -26.41
N LEU A 15 -43.40 -31.16 -25.86
CA LEU A 15 -44.60 -31.72 -26.56
C LEU A 15 -45.35 -30.69 -27.38
N LEU A 16 -45.11 -29.40 -27.28
CA LEU A 16 -45.79 -28.35 -28.02
C LEU A 16 -45.10 -27.99 -29.39
N PHE A 17 -43.92 -28.50 -29.65
CA PHE A 17 -43.18 -28.25 -30.91
C PHE A 17 -43.09 -29.50 -31.82
N GLY A 18 -43.84 -30.49 -31.56
CA GLY A 18 -43.81 -31.78 -32.26
C GLY A 18 -44.73 -31.91 -33.47
N VAL A 19 -44.70 -30.96 -34.44
CA VAL A 19 -45.18 -31.24 -35.85
C VAL A 19 -44.48 -30.25 -36.77
N LEU A 20 -43.36 -30.60 -37.29
CA LEU A 20 -42.88 -30.30 -38.64
C LEU A 20 -41.56 -31.00 -38.90
N ALA A 21 -41.64 -32.06 -39.65
CA ALA A 21 -40.49 -32.90 -39.96
C ALA A 21 -39.57 -32.24 -40.97
N ASN A 22 -38.31 -32.06 -40.56
CA ASN A 22 -37.09 -32.27 -41.36
C ASN A 22 -35.95 -32.34 -40.43
N ALA A 23 -35.03 -33.29 -40.59
CA ALA A 23 -33.88 -33.56 -39.74
C ALA A 23 -33.08 -32.26 -39.45
N GLY A 24 -32.98 -31.87 -38.19
CA GLY A 24 -32.22 -30.70 -37.71
C GLY A 24 -32.04 -30.75 -36.21
N GLU A 25 -30.94 -30.16 -35.74
CA GLU A 25 -30.72 -29.93 -34.31
C GLU A 25 -31.67 -28.82 -33.78
N ILE A 26 -32.41 -29.11 -32.73
CA ILE A 26 -33.21 -28.10 -32.03
C ILE A 26 -32.60 -27.86 -30.66
N SER A 27 -32.14 -26.65 -30.43
CA SER A 27 -31.70 -26.20 -29.08
C SER A 27 -32.68 -25.21 -28.48
N ALA A 28 -33.16 -25.48 -27.30
CA ALA A 28 -33.97 -24.56 -26.51
C ALA A 28 -33.33 -24.31 -25.12
N SER A 29 -33.23 -23.06 -24.72
CA SER A 29 -32.77 -22.69 -23.38
C SER A 29 -33.89 -22.04 -22.59
N VAL A 30 -34.08 -22.47 -21.37
CA VAL A 30 -35.05 -21.89 -20.42
C VAL A 30 -34.28 -21.34 -19.22
N ALA A 31 -34.39 -20.05 -18.97
CA ALA A 31 -33.85 -19.43 -17.78
C ALA A 31 -34.93 -19.36 -16.69
N VAL A 32 -34.64 -19.85 -15.50
CA VAL A 32 -35.52 -19.77 -14.33
C VAL A 32 -34.78 -19.03 -13.22
N ASP A 33 -35.31 -17.87 -12.87
CA ASP A 33 -34.84 -17.12 -11.70
C ASP A 33 -35.36 -17.78 -10.42
N THR A 34 -34.45 -18.28 -9.60
CA THR A 34 -34.77 -18.75 -8.23
C THR A 34 -34.09 -17.83 -7.20
N PRO A 35 -34.61 -17.75 -5.96
CA PRO A 35 -34.01 -16.90 -4.93
C PRO A 35 -32.56 -17.27 -4.53
N LEU A 36 -32.00 -18.36 -5.04
CA LEU A 36 -30.72 -18.91 -4.66
C LEU A 36 -29.71 -19.11 -5.80
N ALA A 37 -30.14 -19.12 -7.05
CA ALA A 37 -29.25 -19.23 -8.23
C ALA A 37 -30.03 -18.99 -9.53
N ASN A 38 -29.38 -18.44 -10.56
CA ASN A 38 -29.88 -18.48 -11.92
C ASN A 38 -29.55 -19.87 -12.50
N VAL A 39 -30.59 -20.62 -12.84
CA VAL A 39 -30.45 -21.94 -13.43
C VAL A 39 -30.74 -21.84 -14.92
N THR A 40 -29.75 -22.05 -15.76
CA THR A 40 -29.91 -22.16 -17.19
C THR A 40 -29.88 -23.65 -17.55
N ALA A 41 -31.02 -24.18 -18.03
CA ALA A 41 -31.10 -25.54 -18.51
C ALA A 41 -31.16 -25.53 -20.03
N GLY A 42 -30.14 -26.07 -20.69
CA GLY A 42 -30.14 -26.32 -22.13
C GLY A 42 -30.62 -27.74 -22.39
N VAL A 43 -31.61 -27.88 -23.28
CA VAL A 43 -32.05 -29.21 -23.75
C VAL A 43 -31.65 -29.30 -25.22
N ASN A 44 -30.78 -30.23 -25.56
CA ASN A 44 -30.45 -30.58 -26.94
C ASN A 44 -31.18 -31.87 -27.30
N ALA A 45 -32.01 -31.81 -28.32
CA ALA A 45 -32.67 -32.96 -28.90
C ALA A 45 -32.18 -33.19 -30.35
N THR A 46 -31.58 -34.33 -30.60
CA THR A 46 -31.19 -34.75 -31.96
C THR A 46 -32.17 -35.79 -32.45
N VAL A 47 -32.79 -35.53 -33.61
CA VAL A 47 -33.68 -36.49 -34.28
C VAL A 47 -32.92 -37.12 -35.42
N SER A 48 -32.65 -38.42 -35.37
CA SER A 48 -32.02 -39.13 -36.46
C SER A 48 -32.99 -39.50 -37.57
N SER A 49 -32.58 -39.43 -38.81
CA SER A 49 -33.39 -39.71 -40.01
C SER A 49 -33.82 -41.18 -40.18
N SER A 50 -33.51 -42.07 -39.21
CA SER A 50 -33.79 -43.50 -39.28
C SER A 50 -34.79 -44.02 -38.23
N GLY A 51 -35.59 -43.11 -37.68
CA GLY A 51 -36.77 -43.50 -36.87
C GLY A 51 -36.46 -43.89 -35.41
N ALA A 52 -36.99 -43.10 -34.49
CA ALA A 52 -37.41 -43.47 -33.13
C ALA A 52 -36.36 -43.67 -32.03
N GLU A 53 -35.26 -42.92 -32.03
CA GLU A 53 -34.54 -42.63 -30.77
C GLU A 53 -34.33 -41.16 -30.61
N VAL A 54 -34.90 -40.56 -29.57
CA VAL A 54 -34.71 -39.16 -29.16
C VAL A 54 -33.79 -39.19 -27.95
N ASP A 55 -32.50 -38.87 -28.19
CA ASP A 55 -31.56 -38.64 -27.08
C ASP A 55 -31.79 -37.23 -26.55
N ILE A 56 -32.26 -37.14 -25.30
CA ILE A 56 -32.42 -35.89 -24.58
C ILE A 56 -31.29 -35.79 -23.56
N SER A 57 -30.29 -34.99 -23.86
CA SER A 57 -29.30 -34.62 -22.84
C SER A 57 -29.66 -33.27 -22.24
N ALA A 58 -29.83 -33.21 -20.91
CA ALA A 58 -30.03 -31.98 -20.17
C ALA A 58 -28.72 -31.60 -19.48
N ASN A 59 -28.08 -30.52 -19.91
CA ASN A 59 -26.99 -29.89 -19.19
C ASN A 59 -27.60 -28.80 -18.30
N ILE A 60 -27.49 -29.00 -16.99
CA ILE A 60 -27.88 -27.99 -16.00
C ILE A 60 -26.60 -27.30 -15.54
N GLU A 61 -26.34 -26.11 -16.04
CA GLU A 61 -25.34 -25.22 -15.48
C GLU A 61 -25.99 -24.36 -14.41
N ILE A 62 -25.53 -24.57 -13.18
CA ILE A 62 -25.89 -23.68 -12.06
C ILE A 62 -24.81 -22.61 -11.96
N ASP A 63 -25.07 -21.45 -12.57
CA ASP A 63 -24.20 -20.30 -12.41
C ASP A 63 -24.47 -19.66 -11.04
N SER A 64 -23.75 -20.13 -10.03
CA SER A 64 -23.79 -19.57 -8.68
C SER A 64 -23.17 -18.15 -8.62
N HIS A 65 -22.55 -17.66 -9.67
CA HIS A 65 -21.88 -16.36 -9.73
C HIS A 65 -22.82 -15.23 -10.18
N ASN A 66 -24.01 -15.50 -10.72
CA ASN A 66 -24.96 -14.51 -11.22
C ASN A 66 -26.15 -14.18 -10.29
N VAL A 67 -26.06 -14.56 -9.01
CA VAL A 67 -27.07 -14.13 -8.04
C VAL A 67 -26.86 -12.66 -7.74
N LYS A 68 -27.77 -11.78 -8.16
CA LYS A 68 -27.80 -10.41 -7.65
C LYS A 68 -27.84 -10.50 -6.12
N PRO A 69 -26.94 -9.81 -5.40
CA PRO A 69 -26.96 -9.82 -3.93
C PRO A 69 -28.36 -9.47 -3.48
N LYS A 70 -28.92 -10.25 -2.59
CA LYS A 70 -30.23 -9.95 -1.99
C LYS A 70 -30.09 -8.57 -1.36
N ALA A 71 -30.86 -7.60 -1.80
CA ALA A 71 -30.78 -6.24 -1.29
C ALA A 71 -30.79 -6.25 0.23
N CYS A 72 -29.87 -5.52 0.82
CA CYS A 72 -29.75 -5.39 2.26
C CYS A 72 -31.07 -4.89 2.84
N HIS A 73 -31.69 -5.63 3.71
CA HIS A 73 -32.98 -5.21 4.31
C HIS A 73 -32.84 -3.98 5.21
N ALA A 74 -31.61 -3.72 5.72
CA ALA A 74 -31.28 -2.54 6.52
C ALA A 74 -29.86 -2.08 6.10
N PRO A 75 -29.75 -1.20 5.10
CA PRO A 75 -28.45 -0.69 4.65
C PRO A 75 -27.70 -0.05 5.81
N LEU A 76 -26.39 -0.26 5.84
CA LEU A 76 -25.51 0.38 6.80
C LEU A 76 -25.58 1.90 6.63
N PRO A 77 -25.91 2.69 7.68
CA PRO A 77 -25.94 4.15 7.58
C PRO A 77 -24.60 4.72 7.08
N ALA A 78 -24.65 5.69 6.18
CA ALA A 78 -23.45 6.25 5.56
C ALA A 78 -22.46 6.86 6.59
N LYS A 79 -22.96 7.36 7.73
CA LYS A 79 -22.17 8.02 8.77
C LYS A 79 -22.14 7.26 10.12
N GLY A 80 -22.71 6.07 10.18
CA GLY A 80 -22.90 5.36 11.44
C GLY A 80 -23.93 6.02 12.37
N THR A 81 -24.20 5.37 13.52
CA THR A 81 -25.20 5.82 14.50
C THR A 81 -24.70 5.68 15.95
N ALA A 82 -23.40 5.49 16.15
CA ALA A 82 -22.83 5.40 17.50
C ALA A 82 -22.94 6.76 18.22
N ALA A 83 -23.50 6.75 19.43
CA ALA A 83 -23.54 7.95 20.27
C ALA A 83 -22.11 8.34 20.73
N PRO A 84 -21.86 9.60 21.07
CA PRO A 84 -20.55 10.01 21.60
C PRO A 84 -20.10 9.21 22.84
N SER A 85 -21.07 8.75 23.65
CA SER A 85 -20.82 7.93 24.85
C SER A 85 -20.60 6.45 24.57
N ASP A 86 -20.97 5.96 23.39
CA ASP A 86 -20.75 4.54 23.04
C ASP A 86 -19.24 4.25 22.98
N PRO A 87 -18.77 3.10 23.44
CA PRO A 87 -17.35 2.73 23.31
C PRO A 87 -16.95 2.65 21.84
N PHE A 88 -15.67 2.79 21.56
CA PHE A 88 -15.15 2.52 20.23
C PHE A 88 -15.37 1.03 19.89
N TRP A 89 -15.81 0.74 18.68
CA TRP A 89 -16.19 -0.63 18.30
C TRP A 89 -15.08 -1.67 18.51
N LEU A 90 -13.81 -1.29 18.26
CA LEU A 90 -12.66 -2.18 18.41
C LEU A 90 -12.43 -2.60 19.87
N GLU A 91 -12.86 -1.80 20.87
CA GLU A 91 -12.74 -2.15 22.28
C GLU A 91 -13.71 -3.27 22.70
N VAL A 92 -14.86 -3.35 22.07
CA VAL A 92 -15.98 -4.19 22.54
C VAL A 92 -16.40 -5.28 21.56
N ILE A 93 -15.87 -5.30 20.36
CA ILE A 93 -16.07 -6.43 19.45
C ILE A 93 -15.42 -7.67 20.05
N LYS A 94 -16.01 -8.84 19.81
CA LYS A 94 -15.43 -10.10 20.27
C LYS A 94 -14.15 -10.38 19.46
N HIS A 95 -13.02 -10.47 20.15
CA HIS A 95 -11.74 -10.83 19.56
C HIS A 95 -11.52 -12.34 19.59
N GLN A 96 -11.48 -12.97 18.42
CA GLN A 96 -11.28 -14.41 18.22
C GLN A 96 -10.06 -14.69 17.33
N GLY A 97 -9.27 -13.65 17.09
CA GLY A 97 -8.07 -13.72 16.27
C GLY A 97 -7.08 -14.75 16.80
N SER A 98 -6.43 -15.43 15.88
CA SER A 98 -5.39 -16.41 16.18
C SER A 98 -4.19 -16.21 15.24
N SER A 99 -3.03 -16.67 15.67
CA SER A 99 -1.85 -16.78 14.83
C SER A 99 -1.58 -18.27 14.57
N PRO A 100 -2.10 -18.84 13.47
CA PRO A 100 -2.10 -20.29 13.28
C PRO A 100 -0.71 -20.90 13.08
N HIS A 101 0.27 -20.09 12.70
CA HIS A 101 1.67 -20.52 12.53
C HIS A 101 2.56 -20.25 13.76
N ASN A 102 1.98 -19.68 14.82
CA ASN A 102 2.67 -19.51 16.10
C ASN A 102 2.93 -20.89 16.72
N PRO A 103 4.07 -21.12 17.43
CA PRO A 103 4.31 -22.38 18.14
C PRO A 103 3.26 -22.74 19.18
N ASP A 104 2.53 -21.76 19.73
CA ASP A 104 1.43 -21.96 20.67
C ASP A 104 0.17 -21.18 20.25
N PRO A 105 -0.48 -21.57 19.13
CA PRO A 105 -1.58 -20.80 18.57
C PRO A 105 -2.82 -20.76 19.45
N ALA A 106 -2.99 -21.72 20.34
CA ALA A 106 -4.14 -21.83 21.24
C ALA A 106 -4.09 -20.79 22.38
N ASN A 107 -2.91 -20.42 22.85
CA ASN A 107 -2.73 -19.51 23.97
C ASN A 107 -2.18 -18.14 23.52
N TYR A 108 -1.77 -17.99 22.26
CA TYR A 108 -1.26 -16.73 21.76
C TYR A 108 -2.39 -15.70 21.56
N GLN A 109 -2.31 -14.58 22.28
CA GLN A 109 -3.29 -13.53 22.25
C GLN A 109 -2.89 -12.43 21.24
N VAL A 110 -3.68 -12.23 20.18
CA VAL A 110 -3.42 -11.20 19.15
C VAL A 110 -3.87 -9.81 19.61
N PHE A 111 -5.11 -9.69 20.09
CA PHE A 111 -5.62 -8.42 20.62
C PHE A 111 -5.31 -8.28 22.12
N ARG A 112 -4.79 -7.12 22.52
CA ARG A 112 -4.35 -6.81 23.88
C ARG A 112 -4.77 -5.40 24.26
N ASN A 113 -5.62 -5.28 25.27
CA ASN A 113 -5.94 -4.00 25.88
C ASN A 113 -4.89 -3.70 26.97
N VAL A 114 -4.22 -2.55 26.91
CA VAL A 114 -3.16 -2.19 27.87
C VAL A 114 -3.66 -2.17 29.32
N LYS A 115 -4.95 -1.95 29.54
CA LYS A 115 -5.55 -1.99 30.89
C LYS A 115 -5.59 -3.39 31.48
N ASP A 116 -5.69 -4.43 30.67
CA ASP A 116 -5.63 -5.82 31.13
C ASP A 116 -4.23 -6.20 31.65
N PHE A 117 -3.21 -5.39 31.32
CA PHE A 117 -1.82 -5.53 31.77
C PHE A 117 -1.46 -4.56 32.90
N GLY A 118 -2.44 -3.83 33.43
CA GLY A 118 -2.27 -2.94 34.58
C GLY A 118 -2.09 -1.47 34.26
N ALA A 119 -2.18 -1.03 33.02
CA ALA A 119 -2.16 0.38 32.69
C ALA A 119 -3.43 1.08 33.24
N VAL A 120 -3.26 2.22 33.91
CA VAL A 120 -4.35 2.97 34.56
C VAL A 120 -4.93 4.05 33.63
N GLY A 121 -4.07 4.80 32.95
CA GLY A 121 -4.46 5.85 32.02
C GLY A 121 -5.11 7.07 32.69
N ASP A 122 -4.66 7.43 33.91
CA ASP A 122 -5.16 8.55 34.72
C ASP A 122 -4.27 9.81 34.68
N GLY A 123 -3.11 9.73 33.99
CA GLY A 123 -2.13 10.79 33.86
C GLY A 123 -1.26 11.01 35.12
N VAL A 124 -1.32 10.10 36.08
CA VAL A 124 -0.59 10.16 37.36
C VAL A 124 0.27 8.93 37.58
N HIS A 125 -0.28 7.73 37.43
CA HIS A 125 0.46 6.49 37.50
C HIS A 125 1.35 6.32 36.26
N ASP A 126 2.55 5.79 36.47
CA ASP A 126 3.45 5.45 35.34
C ASP A 126 3.01 4.14 34.69
N ASP A 127 2.51 4.25 33.48
CA ASP A 127 1.96 3.14 32.71
C ASP A 127 2.98 2.45 31.79
N ALA A 128 4.23 2.94 31.70
CA ALA A 128 5.23 2.47 30.75
C ALA A 128 5.49 0.95 30.85
N ALA A 129 5.63 0.45 32.10
CA ALA A 129 5.87 -0.97 32.35
C ALA A 129 4.69 -1.85 31.92
N ALA A 130 3.46 -1.43 32.21
CA ALA A 130 2.22 -2.15 31.85
C ALA A 130 2.00 -2.18 30.33
N ILE A 131 2.24 -1.04 29.65
CA ILE A 131 2.15 -0.95 28.19
C ILE A 131 3.18 -1.86 27.51
N ASN A 132 4.43 -1.80 27.95
CA ASN A 132 5.47 -2.67 27.39
C ASN A 132 5.20 -4.16 27.70
N ALA A 133 4.61 -4.49 28.86
CA ALA A 133 4.18 -5.86 29.16
C ALA A 133 3.10 -6.35 28.18
N ALA A 134 2.13 -5.50 27.82
CA ALA A 134 1.13 -5.81 26.80
C ALA A 134 1.76 -6.06 25.42
N ILE A 135 2.77 -5.28 25.05
CA ILE A 135 3.51 -5.44 23.80
C ILE A 135 4.31 -6.75 23.79
N GLN A 136 4.99 -7.10 24.87
CA GLN A 136 5.96 -8.19 24.95
C GLN A 136 5.32 -9.56 25.23
N ALA A 137 4.13 -9.62 25.78
CA ALA A 137 3.48 -10.88 26.18
C ALA A 137 3.42 -11.88 25.01
N GLY A 138 3.55 -13.17 25.31
CA GLY A 138 3.41 -14.26 24.34
C GLY A 138 4.65 -14.51 23.48
N ASN A 139 5.84 -14.28 24.03
CA ASN A 139 7.11 -14.65 23.39
C ASN A 139 7.33 -14.00 22.01
N ARG A 140 7.00 -12.72 21.92
CA ARG A 140 7.05 -11.94 20.67
C ARG A 140 8.48 -11.65 20.22
N CYS A 141 8.61 -11.32 18.93
CA CYS A 141 9.87 -10.96 18.31
C CYS A 141 10.40 -9.63 18.86
N GLY A 142 11.14 -9.72 19.97
CA GLY A 142 11.81 -8.60 20.63
C GLY A 142 13.22 -8.37 20.08
N GLY A 143 13.75 -7.18 20.33
CA GLY A 143 15.01 -6.75 19.76
C GLY A 143 16.23 -7.52 20.23
N GLY A 144 17.24 -7.58 19.36
CA GLY A 144 18.54 -8.18 19.62
C GLY A 144 18.61 -9.70 19.52
N SER A 145 17.48 -10.40 19.60
CA SER A 145 17.42 -11.87 19.54
C SER A 145 16.52 -12.42 18.43
N CYS A 146 15.64 -11.59 17.86
CA CYS A 146 14.71 -11.94 16.81
C CYS A 146 14.79 -10.90 15.68
N PRO A 147 15.33 -11.25 14.50
CA PRO A 147 15.52 -10.29 13.40
C PRO A 147 14.23 -9.85 12.73
N SER A 148 13.25 -10.75 12.64
CA SER A 148 11.91 -10.49 12.09
C SER A 148 10.97 -11.65 12.42
N SER A 149 9.66 -11.44 12.36
CA SER A 149 8.66 -12.51 12.46
C SER A 149 7.28 -12.05 12.04
N THR A 150 6.55 -12.91 11.33
CA THR A 150 5.13 -12.68 11.00
C THR A 150 4.18 -13.55 11.83
N ILE A 151 4.70 -14.48 12.64
CA ILE A 151 3.91 -15.43 13.42
C ILE A 151 3.54 -14.95 14.83
N THR A 152 3.91 -13.71 15.16
CA THR A 152 3.57 -13.07 16.44
C THR A 152 2.88 -11.70 16.25
N PRO A 153 1.82 -11.60 15.44
CA PRO A 153 1.12 -10.33 15.21
C PRO A 153 0.41 -9.86 16.48
N ALA A 154 0.35 -8.53 16.69
CA ALA A 154 -0.42 -7.99 17.81
C ALA A 154 -1.08 -6.65 17.46
N ILE A 155 -2.32 -6.50 17.91
CA ILE A 155 -2.93 -5.20 18.18
C ILE A 155 -2.76 -4.91 19.67
N VAL A 156 -2.12 -3.79 19.99
CA VAL A 156 -2.05 -3.26 21.36
C VAL A 156 -2.97 -2.06 21.40
N TYR A 157 -4.11 -2.24 22.06
CA TYR A 157 -5.20 -1.27 22.09
C TYR A 157 -5.12 -0.40 23.35
N PHE A 158 -5.32 0.91 23.14
CA PHE A 158 -5.35 1.90 24.22
C PHE A 158 -6.74 2.54 24.33
N PRO A 159 -7.53 2.19 25.34
CA PRO A 159 -8.77 2.91 25.65
C PRO A 159 -8.49 4.40 25.89
N LYS A 160 -9.55 5.23 25.80
CA LYS A 160 -9.44 6.64 26.18
C LYS A 160 -8.81 6.80 27.57
N GLY A 161 -7.91 7.76 27.69
CA GLY A 161 -7.21 8.04 28.94
C GLY A 161 -5.95 8.86 28.70
N THR A 162 -5.24 9.17 29.76
CA THR A 162 -3.92 9.82 29.74
C THR A 162 -2.91 8.86 30.37
N TYR A 163 -2.04 8.30 29.58
CA TYR A 163 -1.04 7.32 30.00
C TYR A 163 0.28 8.05 30.23
N LEU A 164 0.66 8.24 31.50
CA LEU A 164 1.95 8.81 31.87
C LEU A 164 3.03 7.76 31.64
N VAL A 165 4.14 8.15 30.99
CA VAL A 165 5.26 7.25 30.73
C VAL A 165 6.60 7.90 31.11
N SER A 166 7.42 7.19 31.88
CA SER A 166 8.77 7.62 32.28
C SER A 166 9.87 7.01 31.42
N THR A 167 9.55 5.99 30.62
CA THR A 167 10.45 5.31 29.68
C THR A 167 9.73 5.03 28.37
N SER A 168 10.49 4.72 27.31
CA SER A 168 9.97 4.47 25.98
C SER A 168 9.00 3.28 25.90
N ILE A 169 7.95 3.47 25.07
CA ILE A 169 7.10 2.39 24.57
C ILE A 169 7.80 1.79 23.34
N ILE A 170 8.05 0.48 23.35
CA ILE A 170 8.81 -0.20 22.31
C ILE A 170 7.90 -1.19 21.55
N PRO A 171 7.29 -0.80 20.42
CA PRO A 171 6.49 -1.70 19.61
C PRO A 171 7.38 -2.78 18.99
N TYR A 172 7.15 -4.06 19.35
CA TYR A 172 7.86 -5.19 18.77
C TYR A 172 7.47 -5.45 17.31
N TYR A 173 8.21 -6.32 16.64
CA TYR A 173 7.93 -6.63 15.23
C TYR A 173 6.48 -7.10 15.04
N TYR A 174 5.82 -6.67 13.96
CA TYR A 174 4.42 -6.97 13.63
C TYR A 174 3.41 -6.44 14.68
N THR A 175 3.52 -5.15 15.02
CA THR A 175 2.64 -4.51 16.01
C THR A 175 1.82 -3.37 15.39
N GLN A 176 0.54 -3.35 15.70
CA GLN A 176 -0.32 -2.16 15.56
C GLN A 176 -0.59 -1.58 16.96
N LEU A 177 -0.12 -0.35 17.24
CA LEU A 177 -0.57 0.42 18.39
C LEU A 177 -1.81 1.22 17.95
N ILE A 178 -2.95 0.94 18.56
CA ILE A 178 -4.22 1.56 18.17
C ILE A 178 -4.89 2.21 19.39
N GLY A 179 -5.03 3.53 19.34
CA GLY A 179 -5.84 4.28 20.29
C GLY A 179 -7.32 4.27 19.92
N ASP A 180 -8.18 4.56 20.89
CA ASP A 180 -9.60 4.83 20.67
C ASP A 180 -9.76 5.97 19.66
N ALA A 181 -10.34 5.68 18.49
CA ALA A 181 -10.47 6.67 17.41
C ALA A 181 -11.52 7.73 17.72
N LYS A 182 -12.48 7.47 18.61
CA LYS A 182 -13.50 8.45 19.03
C LYS A 182 -12.92 9.46 20.05
N ASN A 183 -12.05 8.96 20.93
CA ASN A 183 -11.43 9.73 22.00
C ASN A 183 -9.95 9.35 22.09
N PRO A 184 -9.09 9.85 21.18
CA PRO A 184 -7.70 9.44 21.12
C PRO A 184 -7.01 9.57 22.47
N PRO A 185 -6.38 8.49 23.00
CA PRO A 185 -5.65 8.54 24.25
C PRO A 185 -4.43 9.45 24.14
N THR A 186 -4.07 10.07 25.28
CA THR A 186 -2.85 10.84 25.40
C THR A 186 -1.74 9.98 25.99
N ILE A 187 -0.60 9.88 25.31
CA ILE A 187 0.64 9.39 25.88
C ILE A 187 1.39 10.62 26.39
N LEU A 188 1.56 10.71 27.71
CA LEU A 188 2.12 11.86 28.39
C LEU A 188 3.53 11.52 28.88
N ALA A 189 4.56 12.17 28.33
CA ALA A 189 5.91 12.00 28.83
C ALA A 189 6.06 12.62 30.22
N ALA A 190 6.71 11.89 31.14
CA ALA A 190 7.04 12.40 32.46
C ALA A 190 8.09 13.52 32.37
N GLU A 191 8.16 14.41 33.36
CA GLU A 191 9.19 15.45 33.45
C GLU A 191 10.61 14.84 33.47
N THR A 192 10.75 13.67 34.06
CA THR A 192 12.00 12.91 34.16
C THR A 192 12.30 12.04 32.93
N PHE A 193 11.47 12.06 31.88
CA PHE A 193 11.68 11.24 30.69
C PHE A 193 13.01 11.60 30.03
N SER A 194 13.86 10.59 29.78
CA SER A 194 15.23 10.77 29.29
C SER A 194 15.62 9.83 28.15
N ASP A 195 14.73 8.91 27.75
CA ASP A 195 14.97 8.02 26.62
C ASP A 195 14.92 8.79 25.29
N LEU A 196 15.21 8.10 24.19
CA LEU A 196 15.33 8.69 22.85
C LEU A 196 14.02 9.31 22.34
N ALA A 197 12.90 8.62 22.53
CA ALA A 197 11.57 9.05 22.13
C ALA A 197 10.50 8.34 22.97
N VAL A 198 9.32 8.96 23.06
CA VAL A 198 8.17 8.37 23.80
C VAL A 198 7.75 7.03 23.19
N ILE A 199 7.70 6.94 21.87
CA ILE A 199 7.54 5.66 21.16
C ILE A 199 8.79 5.43 20.33
N ASP A 200 9.49 4.32 20.59
CA ASP A 200 10.73 3.95 19.91
C ASP A 200 10.54 2.66 19.09
N ALA A 201 10.44 2.80 17.77
CA ALA A 201 10.19 1.68 16.87
C ALA A 201 11.44 0.86 16.54
N ASN A 202 12.64 1.32 16.89
CA ASN A 202 13.89 0.60 16.64
C ASN A 202 15.02 1.02 17.60
N PRO A 203 14.95 0.62 18.89
CA PRO A 203 15.92 1.03 19.89
C PRO A 203 17.34 0.64 19.52
N TYR A 204 18.29 1.51 19.89
CA TYR A 204 19.71 1.17 19.84
C TYR A 204 20.08 0.19 20.94
N ILE A 205 20.89 -0.81 20.62
CA ILE A 205 21.42 -1.78 21.58
C ILE A 205 22.50 -1.08 22.43
N PRO A 206 22.36 -1.03 23.77
CA PRO A 206 23.37 -0.44 24.62
C PRO A 206 24.75 -1.07 24.39
N ASN A 207 25.76 -0.21 24.16
CA ASN A 207 27.14 -0.62 23.81
C ASN A 207 27.27 -1.43 22.50
N GLY A 208 26.23 -1.44 21.65
CA GLY A 208 26.21 -2.18 20.39
C GLY A 208 26.93 -1.50 19.22
N GLY A 209 27.68 -0.39 19.46
CA GLY A 209 28.38 0.33 18.39
C GLY A 209 27.46 0.94 17.33
N GLY A 210 26.22 1.28 17.67
CA GLY A 210 25.19 1.77 16.76
C GLY A 210 24.24 0.70 16.21
N ALA A 211 24.41 -0.57 16.66
CA ALA A 211 23.46 -1.62 16.32
C ALA A 211 22.08 -1.36 16.95
N GLN A 212 21.05 -1.75 16.24
CA GLN A 212 19.65 -1.55 16.61
C GLN A 212 18.94 -2.89 16.79
N TYR A 213 17.72 -2.84 17.32
CA TYR A 213 16.92 -4.04 17.56
C TYR A 213 16.66 -4.80 16.26
N TRP A 214 16.32 -4.09 15.19
CA TRP A 214 16.07 -4.67 13.87
C TRP A 214 16.88 -3.92 12.79
N ILE A 215 17.25 -4.62 11.73
CA ILE A 215 17.83 -3.98 10.54
C ILE A 215 16.80 -3.00 9.99
N ASN A 216 17.21 -1.74 9.81
CA ASN A 216 16.27 -0.67 9.48
C ASN A 216 15.62 -0.82 8.08
N GLN A 217 16.22 -1.59 7.15
CA GLN A 217 15.64 -1.95 5.87
C GLN A 217 14.72 -3.18 5.93
N ASN A 218 14.65 -3.88 7.07
CA ASN A 218 13.79 -5.05 7.31
C ASN A 218 12.81 -4.82 8.48
N ASN A 219 12.62 -3.57 8.91
CA ASN A 219 11.73 -3.22 10.02
C ASN A 219 10.31 -2.98 9.54
N PHE A 220 9.67 -4.02 8.98
CA PHE A 220 8.32 -4.01 8.41
C PHE A 220 7.22 -4.17 9.46
N PHE A 221 5.96 -3.99 9.04
CA PHE A 221 4.75 -4.25 9.82
C PHE A 221 4.73 -3.54 11.18
N ARG A 222 4.75 -2.22 11.13
CA ARG A 222 4.54 -1.31 12.26
C ARG A 222 3.42 -0.33 11.90
N SER A 223 2.44 -0.18 12.78
CA SER A 223 1.43 0.88 12.62
C SER A 223 1.17 1.54 13.97
N ILE A 224 1.06 2.87 13.97
CA ILE A 224 0.66 3.64 15.14
C ILE A 224 -0.45 4.57 14.69
N ARG A 225 -1.60 4.52 15.36
CA ARG A 225 -2.73 5.38 14.98
C ARG A 225 -3.62 5.78 16.15
N ASN A 226 -4.23 6.97 16.02
CA ASN A 226 -5.19 7.54 16.95
C ASN A 226 -4.59 7.88 18.31
N PHE A 227 -3.54 8.71 18.34
CA PHE A 227 -2.90 9.15 19.59
C PHE A 227 -2.72 10.66 19.65
N VAL A 228 -2.72 11.19 20.88
CA VAL A 228 -2.09 12.44 21.24
C VAL A 228 -0.82 12.10 22.01
N ILE A 229 0.33 12.64 21.59
CA ILE A 229 1.60 12.48 22.30
C ILE A 229 1.98 13.85 22.86
N ASP A 230 2.12 13.96 24.17
CA ASP A 230 2.44 15.21 24.85
C ASP A 230 3.80 15.12 25.55
N VAL A 231 4.79 15.82 24.99
CA VAL A 231 6.16 15.87 25.54
C VAL A 231 6.46 17.17 26.28
N ARG A 232 5.47 18.05 26.46
CA ARG A 232 5.68 19.39 27.04
C ARG A 232 6.14 19.39 28.50
N ARG A 233 5.97 18.29 29.26
CA ARG A 233 6.52 18.17 30.62
C ARG A 233 8.04 17.92 30.61
N VAL A 234 8.59 17.37 29.55
CA VAL A 234 10.06 17.25 29.41
C VAL A 234 10.65 18.66 29.30
N PRO A 235 11.77 18.97 29.99
CA PRO A 235 12.38 20.28 29.88
C PRO A 235 12.67 20.66 28.42
N ALA A 236 12.35 21.89 28.04
CA ALA A 236 12.34 22.34 26.66
C ALA A 236 13.68 22.15 25.93
N ASP A 237 14.81 22.29 26.64
CA ASP A 237 16.16 22.14 26.10
C ASP A 237 16.62 20.69 25.92
N LYS A 238 15.80 19.70 26.25
CA LYS A 238 16.11 18.29 26.16
C LYS A 238 15.57 17.68 24.89
N ALA A 239 16.46 17.05 24.10
CA ALA A 239 16.08 16.31 22.89
C ALA A 239 15.26 15.04 23.18
N SER A 240 15.26 14.53 24.41
CA SER A 240 14.35 13.45 24.85
C SER A 240 12.86 13.85 24.79
N GLY A 241 12.55 15.13 24.66
CA GLY A 241 11.22 15.60 24.27
C GLY A 241 10.88 15.28 22.81
N THR A 242 11.09 14.02 22.39
CA THR A 242 10.79 13.48 21.06
C THR A 242 9.57 12.57 21.12
N GLY A 243 8.58 12.84 20.25
CA GLY A 243 7.36 12.04 20.20
C GLY A 243 7.59 10.62 19.74
N ILE A 244 8.14 10.45 18.55
CA ILE A 244 8.32 9.13 17.92
C ILE A 244 9.70 9.02 17.27
N HIS A 245 10.44 7.97 17.61
CA HIS A 245 11.58 7.48 16.84
C HIS A 245 11.07 6.46 15.82
N TRP A 246 11.20 6.78 14.51
CA TRP A 246 10.52 6.05 13.45
C TRP A 246 11.48 5.55 12.39
N GLN A 247 12.34 4.62 12.75
CA GLN A 247 13.32 4.00 11.86
C GLN A 247 12.78 2.69 11.30
N VAL A 248 12.06 2.77 10.19
CA VAL A 248 11.22 1.69 9.66
C VAL A 248 11.36 1.52 8.15
N SER A 249 10.70 0.47 7.63
CA SER A 249 10.64 0.09 6.23
C SER A 249 9.21 0.05 5.71
N GLN A 250 8.99 -0.62 4.58
CA GLN A 250 7.68 -0.77 3.93
C GLN A 250 6.64 -1.43 4.85
N SER A 251 5.38 -1.35 4.52
CA SER A 251 4.24 -1.80 5.34
C SER A 251 4.24 -1.17 6.74
N THR A 252 4.62 0.09 6.83
CA THR A 252 4.59 0.85 8.08
C THR A 252 3.78 2.12 7.91
N SER A 253 3.08 2.51 8.99
CA SER A 253 2.20 3.66 8.92
C SER A 253 2.11 4.43 10.24
N LEU A 254 2.07 5.77 10.13
CA LEU A 254 1.64 6.67 11.19
C LEU A 254 0.37 7.38 10.73
N MET A 255 -0.73 7.29 11.47
CA MET A 255 -2.01 7.85 11.07
C MET A 255 -2.76 8.47 12.24
N ASN A 256 -3.36 9.65 12.00
CA ASN A 256 -4.19 10.34 12.99
C ASN A 256 -3.47 10.52 14.34
N ILE A 257 -2.34 11.23 14.32
CA ILE A 257 -1.51 11.49 15.50
C ILE A 257 -1.32 12.99 15.68
N VAL A 258 -1.47 13.45 16.92
CA VAL A 258 -1.15 14.83 17.32
C VAL A 258 0.02 14.80 18.29
N VAL A 259 1.06 15.61 18.04
CA VAL A 259 2.19 15.77 18.98
C VAL A 259 2.23 17.19 19.51
N HIS A 260 2.24 17.33 20.84
CA HIS A 260 2.41 18.59 21.52
C HIS A 260 3.83 18.72 22.10
N MET A 261 4.52 19.76 21.70
CA MET A 261 5.92 20.08 22.05
C MET A 261 6.03 21.47 22.66
N SER A 262 7.13 21.77 23.32
CA SER A 262 7.39 23.12 23.82
C SER A 262 7.54 24.12 22.67
N GLU A 263 7.03 25.34 22.88
CA GLU A 263 7.21 26.50 21.99
C GLU A 263 8.31 27.45 22.48
N ASP A 264 9.03 27.09 23.54
CA ASP A 264 10.11 27.92 24.11
C ASP A 264 11.20 28.18 23.04
N GLU A 265 11.86 29.33 23.16
CA GLU A 265 12.87 29.77 22.21
C GLU A 265 14.06 28.78 22.12
N ASN A 266 14.42 28.13 23.24
CA ASN A 266 15.50 27.13 23.27
C ASN A 266 15.05 25.69 23.10
N THR A 267 13.80 25.45 22.64
CA THR A 267 13.26 24.10 22.54
C THR A 267 14.13 23.19 21.65
N ALA A 268 14.37 21.99 22.14
CA ALA A 268 15.00 20.89 21.41
C ALA A 268 14.02 19.76 21.04
N HIS A 269 12.73 19.93 21.42
CA HIS A 269 11.70 18.93 21.19
C HIS A 269 11.47 18.63 19.72
N GLN A 270 11.10 17.39 19.40
CA GLN A 270 10.86 16.91 18.04
C GLN A 270 9.59 16.07 17.96
N GLY A 271 8.82 16.21 16.89
CA GLY A 271 7.64 15.37 16.65
C GLY A 271 8.05 13.95 16.27
N ILE A 272 8.82 13.85 15.19
CA ILE A 272 9.39 12.58 14.69
C ILE A 272 10.89 12.75 14.55
N TRP A 273 11.63 11.74 15.01
CA TRP A 273 13.04 11.53 14.67
C TRP A 273 13.19 10.24 13.87
N MET A 274 13.76 10.35 12.67
CA MET A 274 13.98 9.25 11.74
C MET A 274 15.33 9.46 11.06
N GLU A 275 16.28 8.59 11.32
CA GLU A 275 17.63 8.72 10.75
C GLU A 275 17.94 7.71 9.65
N ASN A 276 17.13 6.66 9.51
CA ASN A 276 17.31 5.64 8.48
C ASN A 276 15.99 4.90 8.18
N GLY A 277 16.01 4.00 7.18
CA GLY A 277 14.90 3.15 6.79
C GLY A 277 14.74 3.03 5.28
N SER A 278 13.76 2.25 4.85
CA SER A 278 13.50 2.00 3.43
C SER A 278 12.04 2.20 3.03
N GLY A 279 11.39 3.17 3.62
CA GLY A 279 10.04 3.58 3.20
C GLY A 279 9.00 3.54 4.30
N GLY A 280 7.78 3.83 3.92
CA GLY A 280 6.62 3.90 4.79
C GLY A 280 5.63 4.99 4.37
N PHE A 281 4.58 5.11 5.16
CA PHE A 281 3.51 6.07 4.94
C PHE A 281 3.19 6.85 6.23
N MET A 282 2.95 8.14 6.09
CA MET A 282 2.44 9.01 7.15
C MET A 282 1.20 9.75 6.64
N GLY A 283 0.12 9.74 7.42
CA GLY A 283 -1.09 10.46 7.07
C GLY A 283 -1.83 11.07 8.27
N ASP A 284 -2.45 12.22 8.04
CA ASP A 284 -3.31 12.86 9.05
C ASP A 284 -2.58 13.18 10.37
N LEU A 285 -1.41 13.85 10.27
CA LEU A 285 -0.57 14.20 11.41
C LEU A 285 -0.65 15.69 11.73
N VAL A 286 -0.57 16.02 13.03
CA VAL A 286 -0.51 17.41 13.51
C VAL A 286 0.62 17.55 14.52
N PHE A 287 1.56 18.46 14.26
CA PHE A 287 2.65 18.79 15.17
C PHE A 287 2.51 20.23 15.65
N ASN A 288 2.58 20.45 16.96
CA ASN A 288 2.45 21.76 17.59
C ASN A 288 3.71 22.07 18.37
N GLY A 289 4.40 23.18 18.04
CA GLY A 289 5.65 23.59 18.66
C GLY A 289 6.87 22.79 18.17
N GLY A 290 7.91 22.79 18.99
CA GLY A 290 9.13 22.04 18.79
C GLY A 290 10.21 22.72 17.95
N LYS A 291 11.43 22.18 18.05
CA LYS A 291 12.53 22.51 17.15
C LYS A 291 12.26 21.99 15.76
N TYR A 292 11.80 20.74 15.67
CA TYR A 292 11.44 20.06 14.42
C TYR A 292 10.07 19.40 14.52
N GLY A 293 9.21 19.59 13.53
CA GLY A 293 8.06 18.72 13.35
C GLY A 293 8.51 17.33 12.95
N ILE A 294 9.32 17.24 11.89
CA ILE A 294 9.98 16.01 11.44
C ILE A 294 11.47 16.29 11.26
N TRP A 295 12.31 15.51 11.93
CA TRP A 295 13.73 15.36 11.63
C TRP A 295 13.86 14.04 10.87
N GLY A 296 14.07 14.10 9.54
CA GLY A 296 13.83 12.97 8.65
C GLY A 296 15.02 12.58 7.79
N GLY A 297 15.43 11.32 7.90
CA GLY A 297 16.34 10.62 7.01
C GLY A 297 15.80 9.22 6.71
N ASN A 298 15.51 8.93 5.44
CA ASN A 298 15.00 7.65 4.97
C ASN A 298 15.16 7.59 3.46
N GLN A 299 15.27 6.41 2.88
CA GLN A 299 15.39 6.24 1.44
C GLN A 299 14.23 6.94 0.71
N GLN A 300 13.00 6.55 1.00
CA GLN A 300 11.79 7.13 0.43
C GLN A 300 10.64 7.14 1.43
N PHE A 301 9.80 8.15 1.34
CA PHE A 301 8.62 8.22 2.21
C PHE A 301 7.48 9.00 1.55
N THR A 302 6.24 8.65 1.90
CA THR A 302 5.05 9.40 1.51
C THR A 302 4.39 10.01 2.72
N VAL A 303 4.15 11.32 2.66
CA VAL A 303 3.46 12.09 3.70
C VAL A 303 2.22 12.73 3.11
N ARG A 304 1.05 12.42 3.66
CA ARG A 304 -0.23 12.97 3.23
C ARG A 304 -0.95 13.66 4.40
N ASN A 305 -1.46 14.87 4.15
CA ASN A 305 -2.23 15.63 5.13
C ASN A 305 -1.49 15.83 6.46
N LEU A 306 -0.42 16.63 6.40
CA LEU A 306 0.39 17.01 7.55
C LEU A 306 0.16 18.48 7.90
N THR A 307 -0.07 18.78 9.17
CA THR A 307 -0.12 20.14 9.68
C THR A 307 0.96 20.36 10.73
N ILE A 308 1.77 21.41 10.57
CA ILE A 308 2.79 21.80 11.55
C ILE A 308 2.56 23.27 11.95
N ASN A 309 2.43 23.49 13.24
CA ASN A 309 2.17 24.80 13.83
C ASN A 309 3.31 25.21 14.75
N ASN A 310 3.77 26.45 14.65
CA ASN A 310 4.68 27.12 15.60
C ASN A 310 6.04 26.41 15.79
N ALA A 311 6.46 25.57 14.86
CA ALA A 311 7.76 24.92 14.94
C ALA A 311 8.89 25.87 14.49
N LYS A 312 10.10 25.69 14.99
CA LYS A 312 11.27 26.40 14.45
C LYS A 312 11.53 25.96 13.02
N THR A 313 11.62 24.66 12.78
CA THR A 313 11.67 24.09 11.44
C THR A 313 10.57 23.04 11.32
N GLY A 314 9.69 23.18 10.33
CA GLY A 314 8.64 22.20 10.11
C GLY A 314 9.21 20.84 9.79
N ILE A 315 10.03 20.75 8.75
CA ILE A 315 10.65 19.52 8.28
C ILE A 315 12.13 19.76 8.02
N PHE A 316 12.99 19.07 8.75
CA PHE A 316 14.42 19.03 8.52
C PHE A 316 14.79 17.72 7.82
N SER A 317 15.23 17.79 6.57
CA SER A 317 15.64 16.62 5.79
C SER A 317 17.13 16.36 5.97
N VAL A 318 17.47 15.29 6.66
CA VAL A 318 18.85 14.88 6.90
C VAL A 318 19.47 14.26 5.67
N TRP A 319 18.73 13.31 5.07
CA TRP A 319 19.07 12.69 3.81
C TRP A 319 17.82 11.99 3.24
N ASN A 320 17.79 11.80 1.94
CA ASN A 320 16.82 10.94 1.28
C ASN A 320 17.24 10.56 -0.14
N TRP A 321 16.49 9.62 -0.73
CA TRP A 321 16.53 9.36 -2.17
C TRP A 321 15.35 10.04 -2.86
N GLY A 322 14.15 10.01 -2.24
CA GLY A 322 13.00 10.72 -2.74
C GLY A 322 11.81 10.67 -1.79
N TRP A 323 11.29 11.83 -1.38
CA TRP A 323 10.09 11.94 -0.56
C TRP A 323 9.00 12.71 -1.29
N THR A 324 7.74 12.30 -1.06
CA THR A 324 6.56 12.99 -1.59
C THR A 324 5.69 13.49 -0.45
N TYR A 325 5.39 14.77 -0.47
CA TYR A 325 4.53 15.45 0.50
C TYR A 325 3.29 15.97 -0.21
N GLN A 326 2.11 15.51 0.19
CA GLN A 326 0.82 15.90 -0.37
C GLN A 326 -0.08 16.52 0.69
N GLY A 327 -0.60 17.72 0.45
CA GLY A 327 -1.55 18.37 1.36
C GLY A 327 -0.91 18.81 2.67
N ILE A 328 0.17 19.60 2.58
CA ILE A 328 0.95 20.05 3.74
C ILE A 328 0.48 21.43 4.18
N ASN A 329 0.23 21.62 5.48
CA ASN A 329 -0.11 22.91 6.08
C ASN A 329 1.00 23.32 7.06
N LEU A 330 1.66 24.44 6.79
CA LEU A 330 2.69 25.02 7.67
C LEU A 330 2.22 26.38 8.18
N ASN A 331 2.11 26.53 9.48
CA ASN A 331 1.60 27.74 10.10
C ASN A 331 2.59 28.28 11.13
N ASN A 332 3.01 29.55 10.96
CA ASN A 332 3.88 30.25 11.91
C ASN A 332 5.22 29.53 12.19
N CYS A 333 5.73 28.72 11.26
CA CYS A 333 7.06 28.12 11.36
C CYS A 333 8.12 29.17 10.98
N GLN A 334 9.33 29.09 11.54
CA GLN A 334 10.41 29.98 11.11
C GLN A 334 10.95 29.55 9.75
N ILE A 335 11.13 28.21 9.58
CA ILE A 335 11.47 27.56 8.31
C ILE A 335 10.48 26.44 8.07
N GLY A 336 9.90 26.36 6.88
CA GLY A 336 8.97 25.27 6.53
C GLY A 336 9.70 23.96 6.29
N PHE A 337 10.60 23.95 5.30
CA PHE A 337 11.48 22.82 4.96
C PHE A 337 12.94 23.29 4.98
N ASP A 338 13.78 22.57 5.68
CA ASP A 338 15.21 22.73 5.64
C ASP A 338 15.84 21.54 4.89
N LEU A 339 16.34 21.82 3.69
CA LEU A 339 16.90 20.86 2.74
C LEU A 339 18.38 21.12 2.48
N GLN A 340 19.10 21.68 3.43
CA GLN A 340 20.47 22.14 3.25
C GLN A 340 21.48 21.00 3.16
N THR A 341 21.16 19.80 3.61
CA THR A 341 22.14 18.71 3.59
C THR A 341 22.40 18.28 2.14
N PRO A 342 23.69 18.11 1.75
CA PRO A 342 24.05 17.77 0.37
C PRO A 342 23.61 16.36 -0.08
N ILE A 343 23.06 15.57 0.83
CA ILE A 343 22.56 14.21 0.59
C ILE A 343 21.04 14.13 0.58
N THR A 344 20.35 15.26 0.56
CA THR A 344 18.92 15.33 0.25
C THR A 344 18.74 15.29 -1.25
N ALA A 345 18.36 14.14 -1.81
CA ALA A 345 18.38 13.93 -3.25
C ALA A 345 17.15 14.48 -3.95
N ALA A 346 15.94 14.11 -3.54
CA ALA A 346 14.72 14.50 -4.26
C ALA A 346 13.52 14.75 -3.34
N GLN A 347 12.76 15.81 -3.65
CA GLN A 347 11.54 16.20 -2.92
C GLN A 347 10.44 16.60 -3.90
N ALA A 348 9.24 16.08 -3.69
CA ALA A 348 8.02 16.56 -4.37
C ALA A 348 7.02 17.06 -3.32
N ILE A 349 6.65 18.32 -3.40
CA ILE A 349 5.71 18.99 -2.47
C ILE A 349 4.50 19.46 -3.27
N ILE A 350 3.34 18.89 -2.96
CA ILE A 350 2.10 19.06 -3.70
C ILE A 350 1.00 19.57 -2.76
N ASP A 351 0.21 20.55 -3.24
CA ASP A 351 -0.96 21.06 -2.52
C ASP A 351 -0.62 21.64 -1.13
N ALA A 352 0.56 22.27 -1.01
CA ALA A 352 0.96 22.91 0.24
C ALA A 352 0.20 24.21 0.50
N VAL A 353 -0.08 24.51 1.76
CA VAL A 353 -0.54 25.81 2.25
C VAL A 353 0.44 26.28 3.32
N VAL A 354 1.05 27.43 3.11
CA VAL A 354 2.09 27.98 4.00
C VAL A 354 1.67 29.37 4.45
N THR A 355 1.58 29.56 5.75
CA THR A 355 1.07 30.80 6.36
C THR A 355 2.06 31.35 7.38
N ASN A 356 2.35 32.68 7.32
CA ASN A 356 3.20 33.38 8.28
C ASN A 356 4.55 32.69 8.53
N THR A 357 5.18 32.18 7.48
CA THR A 357 6.44 31.44 7.55
C THR A 357 7.51 32.23 6.78
N PRO A 358 8.53 32.80 7.46
CA PRO A 358 9.54 33.64 6.81
C PRO A 358 10.23 32.95 5.62
N ILE A 359 10.58 31.66 5.75
CA ILE A 359 11.20 30.87 4.68
C ILE A 359 10.39 29.58 4.52
N PHE A 360 9.78 29.40 3.34
CA PHE A 360 9.08 28.13 3.08
C PHE A 360 10.06 26.99 2.87
N ILE A 361 11.06 27.19 1.99
CA ILE A 361 12.08 26.15 1.73
C ILE A 361 13.46 26.78 1.81
N GLN A 362 14.32 26.21 2.65
CA GLN A 362 15.72 26.54 2.72
C GLN A 362 16.53 25.43 2.00
N THR A 363 17.26 25.81 0.95
CA THR A 363 18.06 24.92 0.12
C THR A 363 19.56 25.09 0.39
N SER A 364 20.39 24.16 -0.05
CA SER A 364 21.85 24.19 0.16
C SER A 364 22.59 25.23 -0.66
N THR A 365 22.06 25.64 -1.81
CA THR A 365 22.72 26.57 -2.71
C THR A 365 21.76 27.29 -3.64
N ALA A 366 22.14 28.50 -4.05
CA ALA A 366 21.53 29.27 -5.14
C ALA A 366 22.06 28.80 -6.48
N SER A 367 22.08 27.62 -6.83
CA SER A 367 22.44 27.02 -8.11
C SER A 367 23.69 27.55 -8.81
N ASN A 368 24.60 26.68 -9.05
CA ASN A 368 25.74 26.88 -10.00
C ASN A 368 25.55 26.02 -11.27
N GLY A 369 24.33 25.52 -11.55
CA GLY A 369 24.05 24.65 -12.68
C GLY A 369 24.35 23.17 -12.43
N THR A 370 24.66 22.76 -11.20
CA THR A 370 24.92 21.36 -10.85
C THR A 370 23.84 20.81 -9.93
N LEU A 371 23.32 19.63 -10.28
CA LEU A 371 22.29 18.94 -9.51
C LEU A 371 22.78 18.50 -8.13
N ALA A 372 24.00 17.97 -8.06
CA ALA A 372 24.60 17.45 -6.84
C ALA A 372 24.74 18.48 -5.71
N ALA A 373 24.85 19.77 -6.05
CA ALA A 373 24.93 20.83 -5.05
C ALA A 373 23.56 21.34 -4.59
N ALA A 374 22.54 21.26 -5.44
CA ALA A 374 21.26 21.92 -5.22
C ALA A 374 20.14 20.96 -4.80
N GLY A 375 20.30 19.64 -5.02
CA GLY A 375 19.23 18.67 -4.88
C GLY A 375 18.16 18.79 -5.97
N SER A 376 17.20 17.89 -5.99
CA SER A 376 16.03 17.93 -6.86
C SER A 376 14.79 18.33 -6.05
N LEU A 377 14.13 19.42 -6.45
CA LEU A 377 12.95 19.94 -5.77
C LEU A 377 11.83 20.23 -6.77
N VAL A 378 10.62 19.80 -6.42
CA VAL A 378 9.39 20.10 -7.17
C VAL A 378 8.36 20.68 -6.23
N LEU A 379 7.81 21.85 -6.58
CA LEU A 379 6.64 22.47 -5.97
C LEU A 379 5.49 22.45 -6.98
N ASN A 380 4.32 21.92 -6.57
CA ASN A 380 3.12 21.95 -7.38
C ASN A 380 1.91 22.38 -6.55
N ASN A 381 1.19 23.40 -7.00
CA ASN A 381 0.03 23.97 -6.34
C ASN A 381 0.31 24.37 -4.87
N ALA A 382 1.40 25.12 -4.62
CA ALA A 382 1.73 25.64 -3.29
C ALA A 382 1.15 27.03 -3.09
N LYS A 383 0.23 27.17 -2.13
CA LYS A 383 -0.40 28.45 -1.73
C LYS A 383 0.35 29.08 -0.58
N LEU A 384 0.86 30.27 -0.79
CA LEU A 384 1.58 31.08 0.19
C LEU A 384 0.69 32.19 0.70
N ASN A 385 0.71 32.41 2.03
CA ASN A 385 0.04 33.50 2.73
C ASN A 385 1.04 34.17 3.66
N ASN A 386 1.46 35.39 3.35
CA ASN A 386 2.45 36.12 4.15
C ASN A 386 3.74 35.31 4.40
N VAL A 387 4.40 34.91 3.30
CA VAL A 387 5.68 34.16 3.29
C VAL A 387 6.79 35.08 2.80
N GLY A 388 7.91 35.16 3.51
CA GLY A 388 9.02 36.04 3.13
C GLY A 388 9.72 35.57 1.86
N ALA A 389 10.25 34.38 1.86
CA ALA A 389 10.85 33.71 0.70
C ALA A 389 10.20 32.32 0.48
N ALA A 390 9.85 32.03 -0.78
CA ALA A 390 9.35 30.71 -1.13
C ALA A 390 10.50 29.68 -1.18
N VAL A 391 11.66 30.08 -1.75
CA VAL A 391 12.90 29.28 -1.72
C VAL A 391 14.06 30.26 -1.44
N ALA A 392 14.88 29.96 -0.44
CA ALA A 392 16.07 30.74 -0.11
C ALA A 392 17.23 29.80 0.26
N VAL A 393 18.45 30.36 0.23
CA VAL A 393 19.66 29.72 0.75
C VAL A 393 19.90 30.20 2.19
N ALA A 394 20.66 29.45 2.97
CA ALA A 394 20.99 29.80 4.37
C ALA A 394 21.70 31.15 4.54
N ASP A 395 22.43 31.62 3.49
CA ASP A 395 23.06 32.92 3.49
C ASP A 395 22.10 34.10 3.25
N GLY A 396 20.81 33.80 3.09
CA GLY A 396 19.76 34.79 2.84
C GLY A 396 19.46 35.05 1.36
N THR A 397 20.20 34.44 0.44
CA THR A 397 19.95 34.59 -1.01
C THR A 397 18.57 34.03 -1.36
N VAL A 398 17.69 34.87 -1.89
CA VAL A 398 16.36 34.49 -2.33
C VAL A 398 16.39 33.91 -3.73
N VAL A 399 16.04 32.64 -3.85
CA VAL A 399 15.94 31.88 -5.13
C VAL A 399 14.55 32.05 -5.75
N LEU A 400 13.50 31.99 -4.94
CA LEU A 400 12.12 32.24 -5.33
C LEU A 400 11.45 33.14 -4.31
N ALA A 401 10.99 34.30 -4.73
CA ALA A 401 10.34 35.26 -3.84
C ALA A 401 9.05 34.70 -3.26
N GLY A 402 8.78 35.02 -2.00
CA GLY A 402 7.56 34.69 -1.28
C GLY A 402 6.40 35.63 -1.57
N GLY A 403 5.64 36.04 -0.56
CA GLY A 403 4.45 36.89 -0.60
C GLY A 403 3.17 36.13 -0.31
N THR A 404 2.06 36.68 -0.81
CA THR A 404 0.73 36.01 -0.80
C THR A 404 0.37 35.68 -2.24
N LYS A 405 0.59 34.43 -2.62
CA LYS A 405 0.42 33.94 -3.99
C LYS A 405 0.32 32.43 -4.07
N THR A 406 -0.03 31.91 -5.23
CA THR A 406 0.05 30.47 -5.52
C THR A 406 1.20 30.19 -6.50
N ILE A 407 2.06 29.25 -6.14
CA ILE A 407 3.07 28.66 -7.03
C ILE A 407 2.39 27.49 -7.76
N ALA A 408 2.10 27.68 -9.04
CA ALA A 408 1.42 26.66 -9.83
C ALA A 408 2.28 25.42 -10.08
N SER A 409 3.54 25.62 -10.51
CA SER A 409 4.54 24.58 -10.70
C SER A 409 5.92 25.23 -10.79
N TRP A 410 6.83 24.79 -9.95
CA TRP A 410 8.22 25.29 -9.92
C TRP A 410 9.15 24.15 -9.56
N GLY A 411 10.36 24.18 -10.04
CA GLY A 411 11.35 23.17 -9.69
C GLY A 411 12.79 23.61 -9.82
N GLN A 412 13.65 22.80 -9.22
CA GLN A 412 15.10 22.93 -9.24
C GLN A 412 15.71 21.57 -9.56
N GLY A 413 16.55 21.52 -10.60
CA GLY A 413 17.27 20.33 -11.01
C GLY A 413 17.12 20.02 -12.51
N ASN A 414 17.50 18.82 -12.94
CA ASN A 414 17.51 18.43 -14.34
C ASN A 414 16.12 18.13 -14.91
N VAL A 415 15.79 18.78 -16.01
CA VAL A 415 14.51 18.69 -16.71
C VAL A 415 14.74 18.14 -18.12
N TYR A 416 13.85 17.22 -18.52
CA TYR A 416 13.88 16.54 -19.82
C TYR A 416 12.50 16.55 -20.48
N LYS A 417 12.48 16.36 -21.80
CA LYS A 417 11.23 16.31 -22.56
C LYS A 417 11.29 15.30 -23.70
N GLY A 418 10.26 14.45 -23.82
CA GLY A 418 10.09 13.50 -24.92
C GLY A 418 11.30 12.59 -25.08
N SER A 419 11.77 12.46 -26.33
CA SER A 419 12.94 11.65 -26.67
C SER A 419 14.26 12.45 -26.67
N ASN A 420 14.27 13.65 -26.11
CA ASN A 420 15.49 14.42 -26.00
C ASN A 420 16.36 13.89 -24.85
N SER A 421 17.57 13.42 -25.18
CA SER A 421 18.54 12.92 -24.20
C SER A 421 19.34 14.03 -23.48
N GLN A 422 19.21 15.27 -23.96
CA GLN A 422 19.90 16.42 -23.36
C GLN A 422 19.02 17.06 -22.30
N GLY A 423 19.40 16.89 -21.04
CA GLY A 423 18.76 17.56 -19.91
C GLY A 423 19.22 19.02 -19.81
N THR A 424 18.38 19.82 -19.21
CA THR A 424 18.69 21.20 -18.85
C THR A 424 18.52 21.39 -17.36
N PHE A 425 19.56 21.87 -16.66
CA PHE A 425 19.37 22.29 -15.28
C PHE A 425 18.44 23.51 -15.25
N GLN A 426 17.37 23.40 -14.52
CA GLN A 426 16.39 24.47 -14.38
C GLN A 426 16.19 24.82 -12.89
N GLN A 427 16.13 26.12 -12.62
CA GLN A 427 15.67 26.67 -11.36
C GLN A 427 14.60 27.72 -11.73
N GLY A 428 13.33 27.27 -11.82
CA GLY A 428 12.26 28.07 -12.38
C GLY A 428 10.94 27.33 -12.55
N ASN A 429 10.00 27.96 -13.25
CA ASN A 429 8.67 27.36 -13.47
C ASN A 429 8.80 26.09 -14.33
N LEU A 430 8.18 25.02 -13.86
CA LEU A 430 7.99 23.78 -14.60
C LEU A 430 6.67 23.79 -15.38
N ALA A 431 6.55 22.87 -16.34
CA ALA A 431 5.26 22.60 -16.97
C ALA A 431 4.22 22.22 -15.92
N ASN A 432 3.01 22.74 -16.07
CA ASN A 432 1.87 22.45 -15.19
C ASN A 432 0.68 21.94 -16.00
N PRO A 433 0.74 20.71 -16.50
CA PRO A 433 -0.37 20.14 -17.27
C PRO A 433 -1.60 19.98 -16.38
N SER A 434 -2.78 20.22 -16.95
CA SER A 434 -4.06 20.13 -16.25
C SER A 434 -4.34 18.68 -15.82
N LYS A 435 -4.61 18.51 -14.54
CA LYS A 435 -5.09 17.26 -13.97
C LYS A 435 -6.60 17.11 -14.23
N ALA A 436 -7.08 15.89 -14.47
CA ALA A 436 -8.50 15.64 -14.61
C ALA A 436 -9.25 16.02 -13.32
N SER A 437 -10.43 16.65 -13.45
CA SER A 437 -11.25 17.04 -12.29
C SER A 437 -11.67 15.86 -11.42
N SER A 438 -11.73 14.65 -12.00
CA SER A 438 -11.98 13.41 -11.25
C SER A 438 -10.89 13.10 -10.22
N LEU A 439 -9.65 13.52 -10.46
CA LEU A 439 -8.54 13.35 -9.53
C LEU A 439 -8.51 14.39 -8.40
N LEU A 440 -9.26 15.47 -8.52
CA LEU A 440 -9.20 16.63 -7.64
C LEU A 440 -10.42 16.72 -6.72
N ASP A 441 -10.22 17.23 -5.52
CA ASP A 441 -11.30 17.60 -4.61
C ASP A 441 -11.97 18.92 -5.03
N GLY A 442 -12.97 19.37 -4.24
CA GLY A 442 -13.69 20.62 -4.52
C GLY A 442 -12.86 21.90 -4.40
N SER A 443 -11.65 21.82 -3.83
CA SER A 443 -10.70 22.93 -3.71
C SER A 443 -9.59 22.91 -4.76
N GLY A 444 -9.63 21.93 -5.67
CA GLY A 444 -8.62 21.75 -6.73
C GLY A 444 -7.34 21.06 -6.27
N LYS A 445 -7.34 20.45 -5.10
CA LYS A 445 -6.24 19.63 -4.59
C LYS A 445 -6.44 18.16 -4.99
N ILE A 446 -5.36 17.39 -5.04
CA ILE A 446 -5.45 15.93 -5.20
C ILE A 446 -6.31 15.35 -4.07
N VAL A 447 -7.24 14.46 -4.42
CA VAL A 447 -8.06 13.77 -3.41
C VAL A 447 -7.16 13.01 -2.45
N GLY A 448 -7.39 13.20 -1.16
CA GLY A 448 -6.82 12.40 -0.08
C GLY A 448 -7.96 11.94 0.82
N ARG A 449 -7.98 10.67 1.15
CA ARG A 449 -9.01 10.09 2.01
C ARG A 449 -8.36 9.39 3.20
N THR A 450 -8.79 9.78 4.40
CA THR A 450 -8.34 9.18 5.65
C THR A 450 -8.68 7.69 5.72
N HIS A 451 -7.78 6.90 6.29
CA HIS A 451 -8.00 5.49 6.61
C HIS A 451 -9.30 5.32 7.40
N PRO A 452 -10.28 4.53 6.93
CA PRO A 452 -11.55 4.32 7.62
C PRO A 452 -11.34 3.72 9.02
N GLN A 453 -11.72 4.45 10.07
CA GLN A 453 -11.65 3.98 11.46
C GLN A 453 -13.01 3.49 11.97
N TYR A 454 -14.08 3.84 11.26
CA TYR A 454 -15.47 3.50 11.63
C TYR A 454 -15.85 3.93 13.05
N GLU A 455 -15.27 5.02 13.56
CA GLU A 455 -15.46 5.53 14.92
C GLU A 455 -16.91 5.90 15.24
N ASN A 456 -17.71 6.15 14.22
CA ASN A 456 -19.13 6.51 14.34
C ASN A 456 -20.07 5.27 14.21
N TYR A 457 -19.53 4.06 14.13
CA TYR A 457 -20.30 2.81 14.05
C TYR A 457 -20.25 2.05 15.38
N LYS A 458 -21.35 1.36 15.72
CA LYS A 458 -21.41 0.50 16.88
C LYS A 458 -20.79 -0.86 16.57
N ALA A 459 -20.33 -1.59 17.58
CA ALA A 459 -19.87 -2.97 17.39
C ALA A 459 -20.95 -3.87 16.76
N SER A 460 -22.24 -3.58 17.03
CA SER A 460 -23.37 -4.28 16.40
C SER A 460 -23.52 -4.05 14.89
N ASP A 461 -22.84 -3.03 14.34
CA ASP A 461 -22.78 -2.77 12.89
C ASP A 461 -21.73 -3.63 12.19
N PHE A 462 -20.93 -4.36 12.95
CA PHE A 462 -19.93 -5.30 12.47
C PHE A 462 -20.45 -6.74 12.52
N VAL A 463 -19.77 -7.60 11.77
CA VAL A 463 -19.94 -9.05 11.82
C VAL A 463 -18.58 -9.72 11.69
N SER A 464 -18.25 -10.59 12.66
CA SER A 464 -17.03 -11.40 12.62
C SER A 464 -17.21 -12.56 11.65
N VAL A 465 -16.20 -12.80 10.80
CA VAL A 465 -16.22 -13.96 9.89
C VAL A 465 -16.10 -15.28 10.66
N LYS A 466 -15.38 -15.28 11.79
CA LYS A 466 -15.27 -16.49 12.65
C LYS A 466 -16.57 -16.83 13.35
N ASP A 467 -17.36 -15.86 13.80
CA ASP A 467 -18.70 -16.10 14.34
C ASP A 467 -19.65 -16.75 13.31
N LEU A 468 -19.37 -16.54 12.03
CA LEU A 468 -20.16 -17.10 10.92
C LEU A 468 -19.58 -18.41 10.38
N GLY A 469 -18.49 -18.91 10.97
CA GLY A 469 -17.96 -20.25 10.70
C GLY A 469 -16.68 -20.31 9.87
N ALA A 470 -16.15 -19.17 9.39
CA ALA A 470 -14.83 -19.15 8.78
C ALA A 470 -13.75 -19.53 9.81
N LYS A 471 -12.74 -20.27 9.40
CA LYS A 471 -11.73 -20.82 10.31
C LYS A 471 -10.50 -19.93 10.43
N GLY A 472 -9.94 -19.53 9.33
CA GLY A 472 -8.70 -18.75 9.32
C GLY A 472 -7.54 -19.45 10.02
N ASP A 473 -7.50 -20.78 9.95
CA ASP A 473 -6.55 -21.65 10.65
C ASP A 473 -5.32 -22.05 9.80
N GLY A 474 -5.20 -21.49 8.59
CA GLY A 474 -4.12 -21.80 7.65
C GLY A 474 -4.28 -23.15 6.92
N VAL A 475 -5.34 -23.89 7.16
CA VAL A 475 -5.56 -25.25 6.63
C VAL A 475 -6.92 -25.40 5.97
N THR A 476 -7.99 -25.00 6.66
CA THR A 476 -9.37 -25.17 6.20
C THR A 476 -9.65 -24.28 4.98
N ASP A 477 -10.35 -24.86 3.99
CA ASP A 477 -10.83 -24.10 2.83
C ASP A 477 -12.03 -23.23 3.21
N ASP A 478 -11.81 -21.95 3.36
CA ASP A 478 -12.82 -20.95 3.72
C ASP A 478 -13.54 -20.35 2.50
N THR A 479 -13.28 -20.82 1.27
CA THR A 479 -13.82 -20.23 0.01
C THR A 479 -15.33 -20.09 0.06
N LYS A 480 -16.04 -21.16 0.42
CA LYS A 480 -17.51 -21.19 0.40
C LYS A 480 -18.09 -20.23 1.43
N ILE A 481 -17.62 -20.32 2.67
CA ILE A 481 -18.16 -19.52 3.77
C ILE A 481 -17.87 -18.03 3.57
N LEU A 482 -16.68 -17.66 3.09
CA LEU A 482 -16.34 -16.26 2.80
C LEU A 482 -17.23 -15.69 1.68
N ASN A 483 -17.46 -16.45 0.60
CA ASN A 483 -18.39 -16.05 -0.45
C ASN A 483 -19.83 -15.86 0.05
N GLU A 484 -20.27 -16.69 0.98
CA GLU A 484 -21.61 -16.58 1.60
C GLU A 484 -21.70 -15.33 2.50
N ILE A 485 -20.67 -15.08 3.33
CA ILE A 485 -20.60 -13.92 4.22
C ILE A 485 -20.60 -12.62 3.41
N LEU A 486 -19.68 -12.51 2.45
CA LEU A 486 -19.53 -11.31 1.62
C LEU A 486 -20.84 -11.00 0.87
N ARG A 487 -21.48 -12.00 0.24
CA ARG A 487 -22.76 -11.80 -0.46
C ARG A 487 -23.89 -11.39 0.48
N LYS A 488 -23.92 -11.91 1.70
CA LYS A 488 -25.01 -11.67 2.66
C LYS A 488 -24.90 -10.30 3.32
N TYR A 489 -23.69 -9.86 3.64
CA TYR A 489 -23.46 -8.70 4.50
C TYR A 489 -22.92 -7.46 3.78
N ALA A 490 -22.55 -7.53 2.51
CA ALA A 490 -22.20 -6.36 1.71
C ALA A 490 -23.29 -5.28 1.81
N GLY A 491 -22.90 -4.07 2.18
CA GLY A 491 -23.78 -2.92 2.39
C GLY A 491 -24.67 -2.98 3.64
N CYS A 492 -24.66 -4.08 4.40
CA CYS A 492 -25.46 -4.27 5.62
C CYS A 492 -24.63 -4.18 6.90
N LYS A 493 -23.42 -4.65 6.85
CA LYS A 493 -22.48 -4.72 7.97
C LYS A 493 -21.08 -4.37 7.49
N ILE A 494 -20.23 -3.95 8.42
CA ILE A 494 -18.79 -3.95 8.25
C ILE A 494 -18.30 -5.36 8.58
N ILE A 495 -17.54 -5.97 7.68
CA ILE A 495 -17.10 -7.36 7.80
C ILE A 495 -15.73 -7.35 8.47
N PHE A 496 -15.69 -7.86 9.69
CA PHE A 496 -14.47 -7.97 10.49
C PHE A 496 -13.84 -9.35 10.30
N PHE A 497 -12.63 -9.33 9.79
CA PHE A 497 -11.80 -10.52 9.66
C PHE A 497 -10.92 -10.62 10.90
N ASP A 498 -11.31 -11.45 11.85
CA ASP A 498 -10.48 -11.80 13.00
C ASP A 498 -9.12 -12.29 12.52
N ALA A 499 -8.06 -11.99 13.26
CA ALA A 499 -6.72 -12.41 12.89
C ALA A 499 -6.65 -13.92 12.58
N GLY A 500 -5.96 -14.26 11.50
CA GLY A 500 -5.89 -15.61 11.00
C GLY A 500 -5.24 -15.70 9.63
N HIS A 501 -5.21 -16.91 9.09
CA HIS A 501 -4.76 -17.22 7.74
C HIS A 501 -5.86 -17.99 7.01
N TYR A 502 -6.68 -17.28 6.23
CA TYR A 502 -7.86 -17.82 5.54
C TYR A 502 -7.45 -18.37 4.18
N ILE A 503 -7.51 -19.68 4.02
CA ILE A 503 -7.17 -20.37 2.77
C ILE A 503 -8.39 -20.41 1.85
N VAL A 504 -8.19 -20.08 0.58
CA VAL A 504 -9.23 -20.19 -0.45
C VAL A 504 -8.72 -20.98 -1.65
N THR A 505 -9.54 -21.92 -2.15
CA THR A 505 -9.19 -22.81 -3.27
C THR A 505 -9.92 -22.48 -4.57
N ASP A 506 -10.74 -21.43 -4.56
CA ASP A 506 -11.44 -20.87 -5.72
C ASP A 506 -11.63 -19.37 -5.54
N THR A 507 -12.14 -18.70 -6.54
CA THR A 507 -12.38 -17.26 -6.51
C THR A 507 -13.31 -16.84 -5.38
N VAL A 508 -12.88 -15.86 -4.59
CA VAL A 508 -13.72 -15.15 -3.63
C VAL A 508 -14.15 -13.83 -4.25
N TYR A 509 -15.46 -13.65 -4.36
CA TYR A 509 -16.07 -12.43 -4.90
C TYR A 509 -16.40 -11.44 -3.80
N ILE A 510 -15.85 -10.23 -3.89
CA ILE A 510 -16.09 -9.10 -3.00
C ILE A 510 -17.08 -8.14 -3.69
N PRO A 511 -18.37 -8.14 -3.27
CA PRO A 511 -19.41 -7.36 -3.95
C PRO A 511 -19.25 -5.84 -3.76
N PRO A 512 -19.92 -5.01 -4.59
CA PRO A 512 -20.09 -3.59 -4.31
C PRO A 512 -20.67 -3.32 -2.91
N ASN A 513 -20.31 -2.20 -2.32
CA ASN A 513 -20.71 -1.76 -0.98
C ASN A 513 -20.15 -2.62 0.17
N THR A 514 -19.11 -3.38 -0.08
CA THR A 514 -18.39 -4.14 0.95
C THR A 514 -17.43 -3.23 1.71
N ARG A 515 -17.46 -3.33 3.05
CA ARG A 515 -16.46 -2.77 3.96
C ARG A 515 -15.82 -3.91 4.73
N MET A 516 -14.50 -4.05 4.62
CA MET A 516 -13.71 -5.12 5.23
C MET A 516 -12.63 -4.52 6.12
N VAL A 517 -12.51 -5.04 7.33
CA VAL A 517 -11.46 -4.65 8.29
C VAL A 517 -10.75 -5.91 8.76
N GLY A 518 -9.43 -5.95 8.63
CA GLY A 518 -8.60 -7.03 9.16
C GLY A 518 -8.10 -6.73 10.56
N GLU A 519 -8.01 -7.74 11.41
CA GLU A 519 -7.34 -7.68 12.70
C GLU A 519 -5.86 -8.04 12.52
N ALA A 520 -4.95 -7.13 12.89
CA ALA A 520 -3.50 -7.31 12.86
C ALA A 520 -2.97 -7.80 11.48
N TRP A 521 -3.43 -7.18 10.40
CA TRP A 521 -3.10 -7.59 9.02
C TRP A 521 -3.41 -9.06 8.73
N THR A 522 -4.67 -9.44 8.97
CA THR A 522 -5.20 -10.76 8.63
C THR A 522 -4.85 -11.19 7.21
N VAL A 523 -4.50 -12.47 7.02
CA VAL A 523 -4.04 -13.01 5.74
C VAL A 523 -5.15 -13.78 5.03
N LEU A 524 -5.42 -13.43 3.77
CA LEU A 524 -6.29 -14.16 2.85
C LEU A 524 -5.44 -14.75 1.72
N ALA A 525 -5.39 -16.08 1.56
CA ALA A 525 -4.45 -16.71 0.67
C ALA A 525 -5.07 -17.73 -0.29
N GLY A 526 -4.77 -17.57 -1.59
CA GLY A 526 -5.13 -18.53 -2.64
C GLY A 526 -4.24 -19.77 -2.61
N LYS A 527 -4.83 -20.96 -2.71
CA LYS A 527 -4.11 -22.24 -2.70
C LYS A 527 -4.71 -23.24 -3.67
N GLY A 528 -3.85 -23.99 -4.36
CA GLY A 528 -4.25 -25.21 -5.05
C GLY A 528 -4.34 -25.11 -6.56
N PRO A 529 -4.67 -26.24 -7.23
CA PRO A 529 -4.45 -26.44 -8.65
C PRO A 529 -5.33 -25.56 -9.57
N LYS A 530 -6.42 -25.03 -9.07
CA LYS A 530 -7.25 -24.10 -9.86
C LYS A 530 -6.51 -22.81 -10.22
N PHE A 531 -5.42 -22.48 -9.52
CA PHE A 531 -4.59 -21.31 -9.75
C PHE A 531 -3.24 -21.62 -10.41
N SER A 532 -3.04 -22.83 -10.93
CA SER A 532 -1.74 -23.27 -11.45
C SER A 532 -1.47 -22.91 -12.91
N ASP A 533 -2.51 -22.70 -13.74
CA ASP A 533 -2.35 -22.59 -15.20
C ASP A 533 -2.01 -21.13 -15.61
N GLN A 534 -0.75 -20.91 -16.01
CA GLN A 534 -0.29 -19.62 -16.54
C GLN A 534 -0.92 -19.21 -17.87
N LYS A 535 -1.44 -20.18 -18.66
CA LYS A 535 -2.07 -19.90 -19.96
C LYS A 535 -3.50 -19.39 -19.78
N HIS A 536 -4.17 -19.85 -18.72
CA HIS A 536 -5.52 -19.46 -18.34
C HIS A 536 -5.53 -18.98 -16.89
N PRO A 537 -4.91 -17.81 -16.59
CA PRO A 537 -4.78 -17.33 -15.22
C PRO A 537 -6.16 -17.09 -14.61
N LYS A 538 -6.27 -17.40 -13.31
CA LYS A 538 -7.52 -17.34 -12.57
C LYS A 538 -7.41 -16.38 -11.39
N VAL A 539 -8.46 -15.57 -11.22
CA VAL A 539 -8.56 -14.60 -10.12
C VAL A 539 -8.80 -15.30 -8.79
N VAL A 540 -8.03 -14.91 -7.76
CA VAL A 540 -8.22 -15.36 -6.38
C VAL A 540 -9.27 -14.50 -5.68
N PHE A 541 -9.04 -13.16 -5.61
CA PHE A 541 -9.96 -12.20 -5.00
C PHE A 541 -10.47 -11.23 -6.05
N GLN A 542 -11.78 -11.30 -6.34
CA GLN A 542 -12.42 -10.46 -7.35
C GLN A 542 -13.23 -9.35 -6.67
N VAL A 543 -12.71 -8.11 -6.75
CA VAL A 543 -13.36 -6.93 -6.17
C VAL A 543 -14.29 -6.30 -7.22
N GLY A 544 -15.58 -6.56 -7.07
CA GLY A 544 -16.57 -6.22 -8.07
C GLY A 544 -16.46 -7.05 -9.35
N LYS A 545 -17.47 -6.95 -10.20
CA LYS A 545 -17.44 -7.42 -11.60
C LYS A 545 -17.30 -6.23 -12.53
N ALA A 546 -16.94 -6.47 -13.79
CA ALA A 546 -16.86 -5.43 -14.79
C ALA A 546 -18.13 -4.57 -14.84
N CYS A 547 -17.96 -3.25 -14.83
CA CYS A 547 -19.02 -2.23 -14.80
C CYS A 547 -19.85 -2.14 -13.51
N GLU A 548 -19.47 -2.84 -12.42
CA GLU A 548 -20.14 -2.62 -11.13
C GLU A 548 -19.68 -1.33 -10.48
N THR A 549 -20.61 -0.65 -9.83
CA THR A 549 -20.40 0.62 -9.12
C THR A 549 -20.79 0.48 -7.66
N GLY A 550 -19.97 0.97 -6.76
CA GLY A 550 -20.24 0.95 -5.32
C GLY A 550 -19.06 1.38 -4.47
N ILE A 551 -19.31 1.54 -3.18
CA ILE A 551 -18.27 1.79 -2.20
C ILE A 551 -17.60 0.45 -1.86
N VAL A 552 -16.28 0.41 -1.91
CA VAL A 552 -15.51 -0.72 -1.35
C VAL A 552 -14.37 -0.16 -0.51
N GLU A 553 -14.32 -0.57 0.74
CA GLU A 553 -13.29 -0.17 1.69
C GLU A 553 -12.64 -1.42 2.26
N ILE A 554 -11.32 -1.55 2.06
CA ILE A 554 -10.52 -2.67 2.57
C ILE A 554 -9.38 -2.10 3.40
N THR A 555 -9.30 -2.48 4.66
CA THR A 555 -8.29 -1.99 5.60
C THR A 555 -7.62 -3.14 6.34
N ASP A 556 -6.30 -3.00 6.56
CA ASP A 556 -5.51 -3.91 7.41
C ASP A 556 -5.59 -5.40 6.98
N ILE A 557 -5.61 -5.67 5.68
CA ILE A 557 -5.67 -7.03 5.11
C ILE A 557 -4.43 -7.30 4.26
N ILE A 558 -3.91 -8.51 4.34
CA ILE A 558 -2.87 -9.03 3.45
C ILE A 558 -3.48 -10.07 2.53
N PHE A 559 -3.41 -9.83 1.22
CA PHE A 559 -3.69 -10.82 0.20
C PHE A 559 -2.42 -11.60 -0.14
N SER A 560 -2.54 -12.92 -0.31
CA SER A 560 -1.39 -13.81 -0.45
C SER A 560 -1.71 -15.04 -1.30
N THR A 561 -0.72 -15.93 -1.41
CA THR A 561 -0.86 -17.25 -2.00
C THR A 561 -0.05 -18.28 -1.19
N VAL A 562 -0.44 -19.54 -1.32
CA VAL A 562 0.29 -20.69 -0.76
C VAL A 562 0.78 -21.58 -1.90
N GLY A 563 2.10 -21.69 -2.03
CA GLY A 563 2.74 -22.55 -3.02
C GLY A 563 2.54 -24.07 -2.77
N PRO A 564 2.98 -24.89 -3.72
CA PRO A 564 3.37 -24.56 -5.09
C PRO A 564 2.15 -24.21 -5.96
N ASN A 565 1.78 -24.71 -6.99
CA ASN A 565 0.54 -24.74 -7.81
C ASN A 565 -0.27 -23.41 -7.88
N VAL A 566 0.39 -22.26 -7.86
CA VAL A 566 -0.27 -20.95 -7.95
C VAL A 566 0.30 -20.04 -9.05
N ALA A 567 1.04 -20.63 -10.01
CA ALA A 567 1.69 -19.91 -11.10
C ALA A 567 0.72 -19.14 -12.02
N GLY A 568 -0.57 -19.49 -12.02
CA GLY A 568 -1.65 -18.81 -12.76
C GLY A 568 -2.53 -17.90 -11.91
N ALA A 569 -2.19 -17.65 -10.64
CA ALA A 569 -2.99 -16.82 -9.75
C ALA A 569 -2.92 -15.33 -10.12
N ILE A 570 -4.06 -14.69 -10.43
CA ILE A 570 -4.25 -13.25 -10.34
C ILE A 570 -4.74 -13.00 -8.92
N ILE A 571 -3.90 -12.41 -8.07
CA ILE A 571 -4.18 -12.37 -6.64
C ILE A 571 -5.37 -11.47 -6.35
N VAL A 572 -5.33 -10.22 -6.80
CA VAL A 572 -6.46 -9.28 -6.68
C VAL A 572 -6.81 -8.74 -8.06
N GLU A 573 -8.06 -8.89 -8.48
CA GLU A 573 -8.63 -8.21 -9.65
C GLU A 573 -9.65 -7.16 -9.18
N TRP A 574 -9.36 -5.89 -9.50
CA TRP A 574 -10.12 -4.72 -9.06
C TRP A 574 -10.97 -4.20 -10.21
N ASN A 575 -12.30 -4.44 -10.15
CA ASN A 575 -13.24 -4.11 -11.21
C ASN A 575 -14.22 -2.99 -10.82
N ILE A 576 -14.30 -2.65 -9.54
CA ILE A 576 -15.31 -1.73 -9.02
C ILE A 576 -15.04 -0.29 -9.45
N HIS A 577 -16.10 0.45 -9.82
CA HIS A 577 -16.05 1.89 -9.99
C HIS A 577 -16.70 2.59 -8.80
N GLU A 578 -16.10 3.68 -8.34
CA GLU A 578 -16.67 4.49 -7.27
C GLU A 578 -17.97 5.17 -7.71
N PRO A 579 -18.92 5.43 -6.79
CA PRO A 579 -20.08 6.26 -7.11
C PRO A 579 -19.64 7.71 -7.43
N GLU A 580 -20.29 8.35 -8.40
CA GLU A 580 -19.98 9.74 -8.79
C GLU A 580 -20.00 10.74 -7.62
N SER A 581 -20.81 10.47 -6.59
CA SER A 581 -20.95 11.32 -5.42
C SER A 581 -19.85 11.14 -4.36
N VAL A 582 -19.00 10.08 -4.48
CA VAL A 582 -18.02 9.73 -3.47
C VAL A 582 -16.66 9.47 -4.12
N LYS A 583 -15.82 10.49 -4.21
CA LYS A 583 -14.45 10.34 -4.71
C LYS A 583 -13.62 9.47 -3.76
N ALA A 584 -12.74 8.67 -4.32
CA ALA A 584 -12.01 7.63 -3.61
C ALA A 584 -12.92 6.67 -2.83
N GLY A 585 -14.14 6.42 -3.35
CA GLY A 585 -15.14 5.56 -2.73
C GLY A 585 -14.80 4.07 -2.79
N ALA A 586 -13.84 3.69 -3.62
CA ALA A 586 -13.36 2.32 -3.75
C ALA A 586 -11.84 2.29 -3.52
N GLY A 587 -11.40 1.71 -2.39
CA GLY A 587 -9.98 1.76 -2.04
C GLY A 587 -9.51 0.73 -1.01
N MET A 588 -8.18 0.69 -0.87
CA MET A 588 -7.47 -0.05 0.16
C MET A 588 -6.57 0.91 0.96
N TRP A 589 -6.53 0.72 2.28
CA TRP A 589 -5.68 1.47 3.20
C TRP A 589 -4.91 0.49 4.09
N ASP A 590 -3.61 0.67 4.18
CA ASP A 590 -2.70 -0.20 4.97
C ASP A 590 -2.97 -1.70 4.73
N SER A 591 -3.31 -2.02 3.48
CA SER A 591 -3.59 -3.36 3.00
C SER A 591 -2.59 -3.72 1.91
N HIS A 592 -2.07 -4.94 1.94
CA HIS A 592 -0.91 -5.32 1.17
C HIS A 592 -1.14 -6.60 0.36
N ILE A 593 -0.29 -6.82 -0.63
CA ILE A 593 -0.16 -8.12 -1.30
C ILE A 593 1.24 -8.63 -1.00
N ARG A 594 1.33 -9.74 -0.25
CA ARG A 594 2.60 -10.34 0.15
C ARG A 594 2.62 -11.79 -0.26
N THR A 595 3.63 -12.18 -1.03
CA THR A 595 3.76 -13.54 -1.56
C THR A 595 5.13 -14.13 -1.23
N GLY A 596 5.12 -15.31 -0.59
CA GLY A 596 6.33 -16.01 -0.15
C GLY A 596 7.01 -15.39 1.09
N GLY A 597 8.12 -15.99 1.52
CA GLY A 597 9.02 -15.52 2.56
C GLY A 597 8.46 -15.49 3.97
N VAL A 598 7.36 -16.18 4.24
CA VAL A 598 6.72 -16.22 5.55
C VAL A 598 6.10 -17.58 5.81
N ALA A 599 6.00 -17.92 7.10
CA ALA A 599 5.40 -19.18 7.55
C ALA A 599 3.98 -19.40 6.98
N GLY A 600 3.72 -20.62 6.54
CA GLY A 600 2.43 -21.03 5.96
C GLY A 600 2.25 -20.73 4.47
N THR A 601 3.22 -20.15 3.81
CA THR A 601 3.17 -19.94 2.34
C THR A 601 3.74 -21.11 1.55
N ASN A 602 4.50 -22.01 2.14
CA ASN A 602 5.32 -23.05 1.50
C ASN A 602 6.35 -22.46 0.49
N LEU A 603 6.73 -21.21 0.68
CA LEU A 603 7.64 -20.44 -0.18
C LEU A 603 8.70 -19.73 0.68
N GLU A 604 9.12 -20.37 1.75
CA GLU A 604 10.19 -19.97 2.65
C GLU A 604 11.54 -20.50 2.16
N ASN A 605 12.63 -20.14 2.83
CA ASN A 605 13.97 -20.55 2.50
C ASN A 605 14.14 -22.09 2.44
N ALA A 606 13.43 -22.84 3.30
CA ALA A 606 13.46 -24.31 3.30
C ALA A 606 12.97 -24.93 1.99
N ASN A 607 12.01 -24.30 1.31
CA ASN A 607 11.40 -24.77 0.07
C ASN A 607 11.98 -24.10 -1.17
N CYS A 608 12.39 -22.86 -1.06
CA CYS A 608 12.81 -21.99 -2.17
C CYS A 608 14.14 -21.29 -1.86
N PRO A 609 15.22 -22.04 -1.57
CA PRO A 609 16.51 -21.44 -1.22
C PRO A 609 17.06 -20.61 -2.39
N ARG A 610 17.91 -19.63 -2.06
CA ARG A 610 18.69 -18.88 -3.03
C ARG A 610 19.42 -19.84 -4.00
N ASP A 611 19.53 -19.42 -5.24
CA ASP A 611 20.18 -20.16 -6.34
C ASP A 611 19.48 -21.49 -6.69
N GLY A 612 18.25 -21.68 -6.31
CA GLY A 612 17.40 -22.80 -6.71
C GLY A 612 17.13 -22.80 -8.22
N SER A 613 18.18 -23.05 -9.03
CA SER A 613 18.09 -23.09 -10.50
C SER A 613 17.29 -24.29 -11.03
N ALA A 614 17.03 -25.29 -10.20
CA ALA A 614 16.17 -26.44 -10.49
C ALA A 614 14.92 -26.37 -9.63
N GLY A 615 13.72 -26.45 -10.23
CA GLY A 615 12.46 -26.53 -9.49
C GLY A 615 11.70 -25.22 -9.39
N PHE A 616 11.74 -24.36 -10.42
CA PHE A 616 10.87 -23.16 -10.48
C PHE A 616 9.40 -23.47 -10.19
N GLU A 617 8.94 -24.65 -10.62
CA GLU A 617 7.57 -25.13 -10.42
C GLU A 617 7.16 -25.21 -8.95
N ASN A 618 8.09 -25.37 -8.03
CA ASN A 618 7.82 -25.41 -6.60
C ASN A 618 7.78 -24.03 -5.95
N CYS A 619 8.32 -23.00 -6.62
CA CYS A 619 8.55 -21.66 -6.06
C CYS A 619 7.75 -20.55 -6.76
N TYR A 620 6.73 -20.90 -7.53
CA TYR A 620 5.79 -19.91 -8.07
C TYR A 620 4.88 -19.38 -6.97
N ALA A 621 4.78 -18.05 -6.90
CA ALA A 621 3.92 -17.33 -5.95
C ALA A 621 2.70 -16.66 -6.60
N GLY A 622 2.73 -16.39 -7.90
CA GLY A 622 1.60 -15.79 -8.60
C GLY A 622 1.89 -15.45 -10.06
N PHE A 623 0.82 -15.22 -10.80
CA PHE A 623 0.88 -14.75 -12.20
C PHE A 623 0.90 -13.22 -12.26
N LEU A 624 -0.01 -12.57 -11.50
CA LEU A 624 -0.21 -11.14 -11.45
C LEU A 624 -0.73 -10.76 -10.05
N SER A 625 -0.06 -9.83 -9.40
CA SER A 625 -0.41 -9.46 -8.02
C SER A 625 -1.67 -8.59 -7.96
N LEU A 626 -1.74 -7.49 -8.72
CA LEU A 626 -2.91 -6.60 -8.75
C LEU A 626 -3.27 -6.20 -10.18
N HIS A 627 -4.53 -6.40 -10.55
CA HIS A 627 -5.08 -5.98 -11.83
C HIS A 627 -6.22 -4.97 -11.63
N ILE A 628 -5.99 -3.71 -11.97
CA ILE A 628 -7.02 -2.67 -11.98
C ILE A 628 -7.59 -2.58 -13.40
N THR A 629 -8.84 -3.03 -13.58
CA THR A 629 -9.42 -3.23 -14.91
C THR A 629 -9.94 -1.93 -15.54
N GLU A 630 -10.29 -1.97 -16.82
CA GLU A 630 -10.61 -0.82 -17.67
C GLU A 630 -11.66 0.13 -17.08
N LYS A 631 -12.71 -0.39 -16.47
CA LYS A 631 -13.83 0.42 -15.96
C LYS A 631 -13.74 0.74 -14.47
N ALA A 632 -12.70 0.26 -13.80
CA ALA A 632 -12.50 0.46 -12.37
C ALA A 632 -12.04 1.89 -12.05
N SER A 633 -12.31 2.35 -10.84
CA SER A 633 -11.56 3.38 -10.14
C SER A 633 -10.89 2.76 -8.91
N ALA A 634 -9.79 3.34 -8.45
CA ALA A 634 -9.08 2.78 -7.29
C ALA A 634 -8.36 3.87 -6.48
N TYR A 635 -8.46 3.78 -5.16
CA TYR A 635 -7.66 4.56 -4.21
C TYR A 635 -6.82 3.60 -3.36
N LEU A 636 -5.52 3.60 -3.57
CA LEU A 636 -4.60 2.74 -2.82
C LEU A 636 -3.66 3.63 -2.00
N GLU A 637 -3.69 3.47 -0.67
CA GLU A 637 -2.87 4.25 0.26
C GLU A 637 -2.04 3.34 1.15
N GLY A 638 -0.71 3.53 1.13
CA GLY A 638 0.21 2.71 1.91
C GLY A 638 0.23 1.23 1.50
N THR A 639 -0.10 0.92 0.26
CA THR A 639 -0.19 -0.46 -0.23
C THR A 639 1.15 -0.93 -0.76
N TRP A 640 1.67 -2.01 -0.18
CA TRP A 640 2.89 -2.69 -0.62
C TRP A 640 2.55 -4.01 -1.31
N VAL A 641 3.00 -4.17 -2.55
CA VAL A 641 2.86 -5.36 -3.38
C VAL A 641 4.23 -6.03 -3.47
N TRP A 642 4.49 -6.91 -2.53
CA TRP A 642 5.80 -7.50 -2.31
C TRP A 642 5.85 -8.97 -2.68
N LEU A 643 6.78 -9.31 -3.56
CA LEU A 643 7.28 -10.67 -3.69
C LEU A 643 8.51 -10.81 -2.80
N ALA A 644 8.48 -11.77 -1.88
CA ALA A 644 9.56 -11.92 -0.92
C ALA A 644 10.89 -12.26 -1.61
N ASP A 645 11.92 -11.49 -1.26
CA ASP A 645 13.32 -11.69 -1.63
C ASP A 645 14.12 -12.38 -0.53
N HIS A 646 13.56 -12.43 0.69
CA HIS A 646 14.14 -13.07 1.86
C HIS A 646 13.06 -13.66 2.79
N ASP A 647 13.48 -14.50 3.73
CA ASP A 647 12.61 -15.21 4.67
C ASP A 647 12.47 -14.43 5.99
N LEU A 648 11.25 -13.96 6.30
CA LEU A 648 10.96 -13.17 7.50
C LEU A 648 10.79 -14.01 8.77
N ASP A 649 10.47 -15.29 8.66
CA ASP A 649 10.25 -16.18 9.80
C ASP A 649 11.40 -17.17 10.02
N GLY A 650 12.45 -17.08 9.18
CA GLY A 650 13.73 -17.78 9.33
C GLY A 650 14.76 -16.93 10.06
N ASP A 651 15.89 -16.69 9.42
CA ASP A 651 16.97 -15.83 9.96
C ASP A 651 16.78 -14.33 9.64
N GLY A 652 15.71 -13.99 8.94
CA GLY A 652 15.35 -12.62 8.56
C GLY A 652 16.26 -11.98 7.49
N ASN A 653 17.22 -12.71 6.94
CA ASN A 653 18.21 -12.18 5.98
C ASN A 653 18.49 -13.11 4.79
N SER A 654 18.25 -14.42 4.94
CA SER A 654 18.51 -15.37 3.85
C SER A 654 17.66 -15.08 2.63
N GLN A 655 18.34 -14.74 1.54
CA GLN A 655 17.69 -14.54 0.25
C GLN A 655 17.06 -15.83 -0.26
N ILE A 656 15.91 -15.70 -0.91
CA ILE A 656 15.13 -16.82 -1.46
C ILE A 656 14.86 -16.62 -2.95
N SER A 657 14.60 -17.73 -3.64
CA SER A 657 14.24 -17.74 -5.07
C SER A 657 12.75 -18.04 -5.25
N VAL A 658 11.91 -17.04 -4.99
CA VAL A 658 10.46 -17.10 -5.22
C VAL A 658 10.09 -16.28 -6.46
N TYR A 659 9.08 -16.73 -7.21
CA TYR A 659 8.75 -16.16 -8.52
C TYR A 659 7.28 -15.73 -8.61
N SER A 660 7.02 -14.44 -8.77
CA SER A 660 5.76 -13.86 -9.23
C SER A 660 5.99 -13.11 -10.54
N GLY A 661 5.06 -13.24 -11.48
CA GLY A 661 5.27 -12.71 -12.82
C GLY A 661 5.20 -11.19 -12.89
N ARG A 662 4.13 -10.61 -12.35
CA ARG A 662 3.72 -9.23 -12.62
C ARG A 662 3.24 -8.56 -11.36
N GLY A 663 3.62 -7.29 -11.18
CA GLY A 663 3.23 -6.49 -10.02
C GLY A 663 1.83 -5.89 -10.17
N ILE A 664 1.76 -4.60 -10.46
CA ILE A 664 0.49 -3.85 -10.62
C ILE A 664 0.26 -3.56 -12.10
N LEU A 665 -0.83 -4.10 -12.64
CA LEU A 665 -1.35 -3.77 -13.97
C LEU A 665 -2.56 -2.85 -13.84
N SER A 666 -2.53 -1.67 -14.46
CA SER A 666 -3.71 -0.81 -14.60
C SER A 666 -4.08 -0.62 -16.07
N GLU A 667 -5.32 -0.96 -16.39
CA GLU A 667 -5.98 -0.64 -17.66
C GLU A 667 -7.06 0.43 -17.47
N SER A 668 -7.19 0.93 -16.22
CA SER A 668 -8.27 1.81 -15.80
C SER A 668 -8.30 3.13 -16.56
N GLN A 669 -9.51 3.58 -16.94
CA GLN A 669 -9.73 4.93 -17.45
C GLN A 669 -9.81 5.98 -16.33
N GLY A 670 -9.66 5.55 -15.09
CA GLY A 670 -9.61 6.38 -13.89
C GLY A 670 -10.99 6.81 -13.34
N PRO A 671 -10.96 7.55 -12.25
CA PRO A 671 -9.76 8.02 -11.54
C PRO A 671 -9.03 6.91 -10.76
N VAL A 672 -7.72 7.00 -10.74
CA VAL A 672 -6.88 6.11 -9.91
C VAL A 672 -5.88 6.94 -9.11
N TRP A 673 -5.78 6.66 -7.82
CA TRP A 673 -4.80 7.25 -6.91
C TRP A 673 -3.96 6.13 -6.31
N LEU A 674 -2.65 6.18 -6.52
CA LEU A 674 -1.65 5.33 -5.89
C LEU A 674 -0.80 6.21 -4.98
N ILE A 675 -1.04 6.18 -3.68
CA ILE A 675 -0.44 7.07 -2.71
C ILE A 675 0.45 6.26 -1.76
N GLY A 676 1.76 6.44 -1.88
CA GLY A 676 2.71 5.68 -1.07
C GLY A 676 2.64 4.18 -1.35
N THR A 677 2.65 3.79 -2.61
CA THR A 677 2.60 2.38 -2.99
C THR A 677 3.97 1.86 -3.41
N GLY A 678 4.24 0.60 -3.10
CA GLY A 678 5.41 -0.14 -3.56
C GLY A 678 5.02 -1.38 -4.35
N SER A 679 5.82 -1.76 -5.35
CA SER A 679 5.69 -3.03 -6.07
C SER A 679 7.08 -3.55 -6.40
N GLU A 680 7.43 -4.76 -5.92
CA GLU A 680 8.81 -5.19 -5.87
C GLU A 680 9.00 -6.64 -6.28
N HIS A 681 10.13 -6.91 -6.95
CA HIS A 681 10.72 -8.21 -7.28
C HIS A 681 9.96 -9.06 -8.30
N HIS A 682 8.94 -8.54 -8.99
CA HIS A 682 8.19 -9.29 -9.99
C HIS A 682 9.02 -9.46 -11.27
N ALA A 683 8.94 -10.64 -11.87
CA ALA A 683 9.84 -11.08 -12.95
C ALA A 683 9.73 -10.29 -14.26
N VAL A 684 8.58 -9.65 -14.54
CA VAL A 684 8.30 -8.95 -15.81
C VAL A 684 8.22 -7.44 -15.65
N TYR A 685 7.46 -6.96 -14.67
CA TYR A 685 7.34 -5.53 -14.35
C TYR A 685 6.78 -5.33 -12.93
N GLN A 686 7.10 -4.16 -12.38
CA GLN A 686 6.54 -3.74 -11.10
C GLN A 686 5.25 -2.93 -11.30
N TYR A 687 5.27 -1.90 -12.16
CA TYR A 687 4.08 -1.14 -12.56
C TYR A 687 3.92 -1.18 -14.08
N ARG A 688 2.73 -1.47 -14.53
CA ARG A 688 2.34 -1.40 -15.94
C ARG A 688 1.02 -0.65 -16.10
N LEU A 689 1.01 0.40 -16.92
CA LEU A 689 -0.18 1.11 -17.34
C LEU A 689 -0.36 0.89 -18.84
N VAL A 690 -1.51 0.38 -19.26
CA VAL A 690 -1.80 0.16 -20.67
C VAL A 690 -3.22 0.58 -21.00
N ASN A 691 -3.40 1.41 -22.03
CA ASN A 691 -4.66 2.07 -22.36
C ASN A 691 -5.29 2.81 -21.16
N ALA A 692 -4.49 3.16 -20.16
CA ALA A 692 -4.95 3.77 -18.91
C ALA A 692 -5.16 5.28 -19.02
N ALA A 693 -5.96 5.85 -18.12
CA ALA A 693 -6.15 7.29 -18.07
C ALA A 693 -6.38 7.81 -16.66
N ASN A 694 -6.07 9.10 -16.44
CA ASN A 694 -6.39 9.83 -15.21
C ASN A 694 -5.85 9.16 -13.94
N HIS A 695 -4.53 8.99 -13.87
CA HIS A 695 -3.83 8.44 -12.72
C HIS A 695 -3.02 9.52 -11.99
N TYR A 696 -3.13 9.56 -10.68
CA TYR A 696 -2.21 10.22 -9.78
C TYR A 696 -1.41 9.17 -9.00
N MET A 697 -0.10 9.25 -9.07
CA MET A 697 0.82 8.33 -8.40
C MET A 697 1.76 9.17 -7.53
N GLY A 698 1.52 9.17 -6.23
CA GLY A 698 2.21 10.00 -5.24
C GLY A 698 2.94 9.16 -4.24
N LEU A 699 4.04 8.93 -4.43
CA LEU A 699 5.24 8.16 -4.59
C LEU A 699 4.96 6.70 -4.94
N ILE A 700 5.62 6.24 -5.98
CA ILE A 700 5.74 4.81 -6.29
C ILE A 700 7.17 4.35 -6.02
N GLN A 701 7.32 3.12 -5.49
CA GLN A 701 8.63 2.54 -5.23
C GLN A 701 8.70 1.16 -5.86
N THR A 702 9.86 0.82 -6.44
CA THR A 702 10.12 -0.48 -7.04
C THR A 702 11.51 -0.99 -6.72
N GLU A 703 11.63 -2.31 -6.61
CA GLU A 703 12.91 -3.01 -6.68
C GLU A 703 12.85 -4.11 -7.72
N SER A 704 13.92 -4.23 -8.51
CA SER A 704 14.05 -5.31 -9.48
C SER A 704 14.40 -6.63 -8.79
N PRO A 705 13.99 -7.79 -9.35
CA PRO A 705 14.33 -9.08 -8.77
C PRO A 705 15.84 -9.28 -8.61
N TYR A 706 16.28 -9.80 -7.49
CA TYR A 706 17.68 -9.94 -7.13
C TYR A 706 18.42 -11.00 -7.97
N TYR A 707 17.69 -12.02 -8.45
CA TYR A 707 18.24 -13.07 -9.29
C TYR A 707 18.50 -12.63 -10.75
N GLN A 708 17.83 -11.59 -11.24
CA GLN A 708 17.98 -11.18 -12.64
C GLN A 708 19.38 -10.62 -12.94
N PRO A 709 19.92 -10.90 -14.14
CA PRO A 709 19.32 -11.55 -15.28
C PRO A 709 19.52 -13.09 -15.35
N THR A 710 19.69 -13.78 -14.25
CA THR A 710 19.87 -15.23 -14.20
C THR A 710 18.83 -15.87 -13.26
N PRO A 711 17.64 -16.25 -13.79
CA PRO A 711 17.20 -16.13 -15.18
C PRO A 711 16.79 -14.69 -15.58
N ALA A 712 16.89 -14.41 -16.88
CA ALA A 712 16.44 -13.14 -17.45
C ALA A 712 14.91 -13.05 -17.55
N ALA A 713 14.36 -11.82 -17.53
CA ALA A 713 12.94 -11.59 -17.77
C ALA A 713 12.51 -12.13 -19.17
N PRO A 714 11.33 -12.73 -19.32
CA PRO A 714 10.27 -12.95 -18.33
C PRO A 714 10.42 -14.27 -17.54
N THR A 715 11.51 -15.05 -17.75
CA THR A 715 11.72 -16.35 -17.10
C THR A 715 11.61 -16.24 -15.58
N PRO A 716 10.92 -17.19 -14.88
CA PRO A 716 10.43 -18.48 -15.38
C PRO A 716 9.03 -18.43 -16.01
N PHE A 717 8.45 -17.24 -16.25
CA PHE A 717 7.15 -17.12 -16.91
C PHE A 717 7.28 -17.10 -18.41
N ALA A 718 6.25 -17.65 -19.09
CA ALA A 718 6.12 -17.47 -20.53
C ALA A 718 5.64 -16.05 -20.85
N TYR A 719 6.16 -15.48 -21.95
CA TYR A 719 5.65 -14.22 -22.47
C TYR A 719 4.15 -14.33 -22.80
N ASN A 720 3.36 -13.39 -22.27
CA ASN A 720 1.93 -13.33 -22.51
C ASN A 720 1.54 -11.96 -23.09
N PRO A 721 1.21 -11.86 -24.39
CA PRO A 721 0.96 -10.57 -25.06
C PRO A 721 -0.25 -9.80 -24.52
N LYS A 722 -1.15 -10.45 -23.78
CA LYS A 722 -2.27 -9.80 -23.11
C LYS A 722 -1.82 -8.99 -21.90
N TYR A 723 -0.85 -9.50 -21.16
CA TYR A 723 -0.44 -8.95 -19.88
C TYR A 723 0.94 -8.28 -19.91
N ASP A 724 1.80 -8.62 -20.88
CA ASP A 724 3.20 -8.21 -20.89
C ASP A 724 3.48 -7.05 -21.84
N PRO A 725 4.42 -6.16 -21.50
CA PRO A 725 4.98 -5.23 -22.47
C PRO A 725 5.80 -6.00 -23.50
N LYS A 726 6.02 -5.40 -24.65
CA LYS A 726 6.97 -5.97 -25.62
C LYS A 726 8.35 -6.05 -24.99
N PRO A 727 9.05 -7.17 -25.13
CA PRO A 727 10.42 -7.27 -24.65
C PRO A 727 11.29 -6.19 -25.28
N TYR A 728 12.15 -5.54 -24.48
CA TYR A 728 13.15 -4.66 -25.06
C TYR A 728 14.31 -5.46 -25.62
N LYS A 729 14.97 -4.89 -26.61
CA LYS A 729 16.10 -5.54 -27.25
C LYS A 729 17.34 -5.35 -26.39
N ASP A 730 17.59 -6.27 -25.52
CA ASP A 730 18.77 -6.35 -24.67
C ASP A 730 19.21 -7.81 -24.58
N ASP A 731 20.51 -8.06 -24.50
CA ASP A 731 21.06 -9.43 -24.41
C ASP A 731 20.72 -10.10 -23.06
N ALA A 732 20.37 -9.32 -22.04
CA ALA A 732 20.03 -9.81 -20.71
C ALA A 732 18.91 -8.96 -20.08
N PRO A 733 17.66 -9.10 -20.53
CA PRO A 733 16.56 -8.28 -20.08
C PRO A 733 16.25 -8.49 -18.60
N SER A 734 15.98 -7.38 -17.90
CA SER A 734 15.48 -7.34 -16.51
C SER A 734 14.06 -6.81 -16.48
N ALA A 735 13.36 -7.02 -15.39
CA ALA A 735 12.00 -6.52 -15.19
C ALA A 735 11.93 -4.99 -15.29
N TRP A 736 10.87 -4.47 -15.88
CA TRP A 736 10.59 -3.04 -15.87
C TRP A 736 10.16 -2.58 -14.47
N GLY A 737 10.74 -1.52 -13.95
CA GLY A 737 10.17 -0.80 -12.81
C GLY A 737 8.84 -0.15 -13.19
N LEU A 738 8.82 0.56 -14.33
CA LEU A 738 7.61 1.21 -14.87
C LEU A 738 7.50 0.99 -16.37
N SER A 739 6.34 0.54 -16.84
CA SER A 739 5.99 0.43 -18.26
C SER A 739 4.66 1.14 -18.54
N VAL A 740 4.64 2.11 -19.48
CA VAL A 740 3.44 2.87 -19.84
C VAL A 740 3.20 2.83 -21.35
N GLU A 741 2.04 2.35 -21.76
CA GLU A 741 1.66 2.24 -23.18
C GLU A 741 0.27 2.80 -23.42
N ARG A 742 0.11 3.62 -24.47
CA ARG A 742 -1.17 4.19 -24.94
C ARG A 742 -2.03 4.81 -23.83
N SER A 743 -1.38 5.46 -22.85
CA SER A 743 -2.03 5.98 -21.66
C SER A 743 -2.01 7.51 -21.64
N ARG A 744 -2.96 8.15 -20.96
CA ARG A 744 -3.10 9.60 -20.96
C ARG A 744 -3.44 10.16 -19.57
N GLY A 745 -2.99 11.39 -19.30
CA GLY A 745 -3.27 12.04 -18.02
C GLY A 745 -2.65 11.29 -16.85
N ILE A 746 -1.42 10.82 -17.03
CA ILE A 746 -0.65 10.11 -16.00
C ILE A 746 0.28 11.10 -15.31
N PHE A 747 0.12 11.27 -14.00
CA PHE A 747 0.91 12.17 -13.16
C PHE A 747 1.60 11.37 -12.08
N ILE A 748 2.93 11.35 -12.11
CA ILE A 748 3.78 10.68 -11.12
C ILE A 748 4.55 11.75 -10.35
N PHE A 749 4.26 11.87 -9.06
CA PHE A 749 4.95 12.78 -8.14
C PHE A 749 5.74 11.97 -7.12
N GLY A 750 7.02 11.75 -7.42
CA GLY A 750 7.90 10.86 -6.71
C GLY A 750 7.87 9.44 -7.30
N ALA A 751 9.01 9.01 -7.78
CA ALA A 751 9.24 7.62 -8.20
C ALA A 751 10.62 7.19 -7.75
N GLY A 752 10.68 6.13 -6.94
CA GLY A 752 11.90 5.44 -6.57
C GLY A 752 11.98 4.13 -7.35
N LEU A 753 12.77 4.08 -8.41
CA LEU A 753 12.90 2.89 -9.24
C LEU A 753 14.33 2.35 -9.07
N TYR A 754 14.44 1.19 -8.39
CA TYR A 754 15.72 0.72 -7.89
C TYR A 754 16.10 -0.65 -8.46
N SER A 755 17.41 -0.84 -8.68
CA SER A 755 18.01 -2.12 -9.00
C SER A 755 19.28 -2.26 -8.17
N PHE A 756 19.28 -3.16 -7.19
CA PHE A 756 20.38 -3.31 -6.23
C PHE A 756 21.27 -4.52 -6.52
N PHE A 757 20.78 -5.46 -7.34
CA PHE A 757 21.46 -6.73 -7.54
C PHE A 757 21.57 -7.06 -9.03
N LYS A 758 22.56 -7.88 -9.35
CA LYS A 758 22.72 -8.58 -10.61
C LYS A 758 23.13 -10.02 -10.29
N SER A 759 22.23 -10.98 -10.55
CA SER A 759 22.41 -12.39 -10.19
C SER A 759 22.83 -12.56 -8.71
N TYR A 760 22.08 -11.95 -7.80
CA TYR A 760 22.32 -11.90 -6.35
C TYR A 760 23.60 -11.18 -5.87
N SER A 761 24.43 -10.61 -6.76
CA SER A 761 25.59 -9.78 -6.38
C SER A 761 25.23 -8.29 -6.41
N GLN A 762 25.75 -7.55 -5.44
CA GLN A 762 25.66 -6.09 -5.38
C GLN A 762 26.87 -5.38 -6.03
N ASP A 763 27.84 -6.10 -6.58
CA ASP A 763 29.03 -5.51 -7.22
C ASP A 763 28.67 -4.51 -8.32
N CYS A 764 27.55 -4.74 -9.00
CA CYS A 764 26.98 -3.88 -10.04
C CYS A 764 26.64 -2.46 -9.56
N ILE A 765 26.48 -2.24 -8.24
CA ILE A 765 26.21 -0.92 -7.66
C ILE A 765 27.45 -0.01 -7.82
N ASN A 766 28.65 -0.57 -7.69
CA ASN A 766 29.90 0.20 -7.82
C ASN A 766 30.01 0.87 -9.21
N ASP A 767 29.55 0.16 -10.24
CA ASP A 767 29.49 0.66 -11.62
C ASP A 767 28.16 1.36 -11.95
N ARG A 768 27.19 1.35 -11.02
CA ARG A 768 25.82 1.84 -11.20
C ARG A 768 25.10 1.18 -12.40
N LYS A 769 25.30 -0.13 -12.62
CA LYS A 769 24.82 -0.87 -13.80
C LYS A 769 24.24 -2.25 -13.45
N CYS A 770 23.31 -2.29 -12.48
CA CYS A 770 22.66 -3.55 -12.14
C CYS A 770 21.67 -4.00 -13.24
N GLN A 771 21.01 -3.03 -13.92
CA GLN A 771 20.20 -3.30 -15.11
C GLN A 771 20.37 -2.21 -16.18
N ALA A 772 20.02 -2.53 -17.42
CA ALA A 772 20.21 -1.61 -18.55
C ALA A 772 19.20 -0.46 -18.57
N GLN A 773 17.89 -0.76 -18.39
CA GLN A 773 16.79 0.18 -18.51
C GLN A 773 15.76 -0.12 -17.41
N ILE A 774 15.10 0.92 -16.84
CA ILE A 774 14.18 0.71 -15.71
C ILE A 774 12.77 1.25 -15.95
N ALA A 775 12.58 2.32 -16.70
CA ALA A 775 11.27 2.85 -17.08
C ALA A 775 11.12 2.98 -18.59
N ASN A 776 9.98 2.55 -19.14
CA ASN A 776 9.68 2.64 -20.57
C ASN A 776 8.30 3.25 -20.81
N ILE A 777 8.27 4.31 -21.60
CA ILE A 777 7.03 5.01 -21.97
C ILE A 777 6.93 5.05 -23.49
N ASP A 778 5.77 4.71 -24.06
CA ASP A 778 5.56 4.85 -25.50
C ASP A 778 5.25 6.29 -25.92
N THR A 779 5.48 6.60 -27.21
CA THR A 779 5.24 7.95 -27.76
C THR A 779 3.74 8.30 -27.86
N ALA A 780 2.85 7.32 -27.75
CA ALA A 780 1.40 7.54 -27.76
C ALA A 780 0.87 8.04 -26.40
N SER A 781 1.65 7.84 -25.34
CA SER A 781 1.25 8.18 -23.98
C SER A 781 1.48 9.66 -23.64
N SER A 782 0.65 10.17 -22.70
CA SER A 782 0.82 11.49 -22.07
C SER A 782 1.12 11.29 -20.60
N VAL A 783 2.39 11.37 -20.25
CA VAL A 783 2.94 11.10 -18.92
C VAL A 783 3.77 12.27 -18.45
N ASN A 784 3.61 12.64 -17.19
CA ASN A 784 4.45 13.62 -16.50
C ASN A 784 5.04 12.97 -15.26
N ILE A 785 6.35 12.92 -15.17
CA ILE A 785 7.09 12.41 -14.03
C ILE A 785 7.80 13.58 -13.37
N PHE A 786 7.55 13.76 -12.07
CA PHE A 786 8.18 14.74 -11.23
C PHE A 786 8.91 14.03 -10.10
N SER A 787 10.18 14.38 -9.84
CA SER A 787 10.97 13.81 -8.75
C SER A 787 11.21 12.29 -8.91
N LEU A 788 11.87 11.88 -10.00
CA LEU A 788 12.32 10.51 -10.20
C LEU A 788 13.69 10.31 -9.56
N ALA A 789 13.85 9.26 -8.77
CA ALA A 789 15.11 8.76 -8.26
C ALA A 789 15.34 7.32 -8.74
N THR A 790 16.54 6.99 -9.18
CA THR A 790 16.90 5.64 -9.60
C THR A 790 18.21 5.19 -8.97
N VAL A 791 18.33 3.88 -8.72
CA VAL A 791 19.58 3.25 -8.31
C VAL A 791 20.03 2.27 -9.39
N ALA A 792 21.27 2.37 -9.81
CA ALA A 792 22.01 1.44 -10.66
C ALA A 792 21.28 0.94 -11.93
N ALA A 793 20.42 1.77 -12.51
CA ALA A 793 19.80 1.55 -13.81
C ALA A 793 20.50 2.41 -14.86
N GLY A 794 21.14 1.81 -15.85
CA GLY A 794 21.93 2.51 -16.86
C GLY A 794 21.15 3.61 -17.57
N LYS A 795 19.90 3.33 -17.96
CA LYS A 795 18.93 4.28 -18.49
C LYS A 795 17.77 4.45 -17.53
N GLN A 796 17.57 5.69 -17.06
CA GLN A 796 16.49 6.04 -16.14
C GLN A 796 15.14 6.06 -16.84
N ILE A 797 15.07 6.59 -18.06
CA ILE A 797 13.87 6.63 -18.90
C ILE A 797 14.24 6.16 -20.29
N SER A 798 13.35 5.35 -20.86
CA SER A 798 13.34 4.89 -22.24
C SER A 798 12.04 5.29 -22.92
N VAL A 799 12.11 5.57 -24.22
CA VAL A 799 10.95 5.87 -25.05
C VAL A 799 10.88 4.83 -26.17
N ASN A 800 9.77 4.10 -26.29
CA ASN A 800 9.61 2.97 -27.21
C ASN A 800 10.77 1.94 -27.10
N SER A 801 11.17 1.63 -25.87
CA SER A 801 12.27 0.71 -25.53
C SER A 801 13.67 1.17 -25.97
N VAL A 802 13.81 2.45 -26.32
CA VAL A 802 15.12 3.07 -26.59
C VAL A 802 15.50 3.93 -25.38
N GLY A 803 16.60 3.60 -24.73
CA GLY A 803 17.11 4.33 -23.56
C GLY A 803 17.48 5.79 -23.90
N ILE A 804 16.83 6.75 -23.26
CA ILE A 804 16.99 8.18 -23.56
C ILE A 804 17.85 8.88 -22.50
N ILE A 805 17.54 8.70 -21.22
CA ILE A 805 18.19 9.44 -20.14
C ILE A 805 19.20 8.55 -19.44
N ASP A 806 20.47 8.93 -19.53
CA ASP A 806 21.55 8.26 -18.82
C ASP A 806 21.57 8.66 -17.34
N GLN A 807 21.70 7.67 -16.47
CA GLN A 807 21.83 7.92 -15.04
C GLN A 807 23.07 8.75 -14.70
N SER A 808 24.17 8.56 -15.46
CA SER A 808 25.44 9.26 -15.22
C SER A 808 25.34 10.77 -15.36
N ALA A 809 24.37 11.27 -16.14
CA ALA A 809 24.08 12.70 -16.28
C ALA A 809 23.33 13.30 -15.08
N ASN A 810 22.81 12.45 -14.18
CA ASN A 810 21.89 12.82 -13.13
C ASN A 810 22.31 12.34 -11.74
N VAL A 811 23.59 12.00 -11.57
CA VAL A 811 24.11 11.51 -10.27
C VAL A 811 23.90 12.56 -9.19
N ASN A 812 23.29 12.13 -8.08
CA ASN A 812 22.96 12.94 -6.92
C ASN A 812 23.15 12.09 -5.65
N GLY A 813 24.36 12.06 -5.14
CA GLY A 813 24.74 11.16 -4.05
C GLY A 813 24.70 9.69 -4.47
N PHE A 814 23.99 8.86 -3.71
CA PHE A 814 23.85 7.43 -4.00
C PHE A 814 22.92 7.16 -5.19
N VAL A 815 21.90 7.98 -5.38
CA VAL A 815 20.90 7.86 -6.46
C VAL A 815 21.25 8.73 -7.67
N SER A 816 20.47 8.58 -8.73
CA SER A 816 20.44 9.52 -9.86
C SER A 816 19.03 10.09 -10.00
N THR A 817 18.89 11.43 -10.10
CA THR A 817 17.59 12.10 -10.01
C THR A 817 17.24 12.90 -11.26
N VAL A 818 15.99 12.75 -11.72
CA VAL A 818 15.37 13.59 -12.75
C VAL A 818 14.27 14.42 -12.08
N THR A 819 14.39 15.72 -12.13
CA THR A 819 13.43 16.63 -11.48
C THR A 819 12.10 16.65 -12.19
N SER A 820 12.11 16.70 -13.51
CA SER A 820 10.89 16.61 -14.31
C SER A 820 11.18 16.00 -15.68
N TRP A 821 10.30 15.10 -16.08
CA TRP A 821 10.24 14.61 -17.45
C TRP A 821 8.79 14.62 -17.93
N SER A 822 8.55 15.06 -19.15
CA SER A 822 7.23 15.00 -19.82
C SER A 822 7.36 14.31 -21.16
N SER A 823 6.40 13.44 -21.49
CA SER A 823 6.39 12.74 -22.79
C SER A 823 6.12 13.68 -23.98
N ARG A 824 5.55 14.87 -23.76
CA ARG A 824 5.14 15.86 -24.78
C ARG A 824 5.57 17.25 -24.42
#